data_cda2089785b3cfb42b0c33fdfd8708e5
#
_entry.id   cda2089785b3cfb42b0c33fdfd8708e5
#
_cell.length_a   1.000
_cell.length_b   1.000
_cell.length_c   1.000
_cell.angle_alpha   90.00
_cell.angle_beta   90.00
_cell.angle_gamma   90.00
#
_symmetry.space_group_name_H-M   'P 1'
#
loop_
_entity.id
_entity.type
_entity.pdbx_description
1 polymer ?
#
loop_
_entity_poly.entity_id
_entity_poly.type
_entity_poly.pdbx_seq_one_letter_code
_entity_poly.pdbx_strand_id
1 'polypeptide(L)'
;MRALQTGRVETSDKEGHPIINIEKTRMDEQGRRTRAFADVFRRIVICSGPRDAINVYFHSDAHVVFPHSESVEISSETIRRLLNISMEVFVLYDIDRTGIRAMNRLALKHVELKVLYLPEDLSTQYNPRSGKACKDAEEFFNFYPAVMRRNEKLMHTNVNRYFDDLLKTARRMRFWDVQYQTKKQEDESKVVVRKYTLNFDNMAQFLSANGFYKYTDEADTTKFVHISNNIVDVVEESQALSEAKEIMKDFLIYNSQYYSEELSNAISTQKKIGRDTMSGIKKVDLNFMSWGKDFDYFFFRNCAVKVTADSIEPVDYVDLPFHVNRKAIIDADYHPMKSSLFTIEENPEYAARKELNDQRMADKRMNENERRREDAEFIAYQRLYRFLLKMPKDIDQMPVCVQWLYDTSRIHWRKEAEGYPLTELEKQRQDMHFICKVALMGYMLSRYRTGTMQKMGVVTEYTVADEGKNSGGTGKSFFRSFFELVRKVCYIPGQTLKKKENMAKNFDKFHYTVDSMCLIDDLRPDMMGSEFYNITDNITVKTLYHDEMTLPREATPKIFITMNKMPFDMTEGSTSRRIFLAMQSDYYHDEDYAGQFKKRTPQTKFGKDIFLEATEEERDEAVYMMLQSCQFYLGLQESLIPPMSQDGQMRILYSAIKDQVFIDWANHFFANQWHWCRPVSISEMAISYLEHRGDAVTMQSVKSVKNEMIEKMQAYCFNMQYTMNPSIVYRSDKGSKYPRHYAWEQEFMNDTIRREERTRKFTRVCFFYKLGEEPKDSKEILSCPETDEEWEEKKRFEDD
;
A
#
# COMPACT_ATOMS: atom_id res chain seq x y z
N MET A 1 -25.93 -39.40 -19.68
CA MET A 1 -26.36 -40.70 -19.13
C MET A 1 -27.34 -41.38 -20.08
N ARG A 2 -26.83 -42.15 -21.03
CA ARG A 2 -27.63 -43.05 -21.86
C ARG A 2 -27.56 -44.44 -21.23
N ALA A 3 -28.72 -45.07 -21.18
CA ALA A 3 -28.96 -46.46 -20.86
C ALA A 3 -29.15 -46.80 -19.38
N LEU A 4 -30.22 -46.32 -18.88
CA LEU A 4 -31.06 -47.13 -17.98
C LEU A 4 -31.88 -48.05 -18.86
N GLN A 5 -31.39 -49.17 -19.23
CA GLN A 5 -32.16 -50.20 -19.95
C GLN A 5 -32.25 -51.45 -19.10
N THR A 6 -33.46 -51.72 -18.65
CA THR A 6 -34.04 -53.04 -18.44
C THR A 6 -33.26 -53.98 -17.54
N GLY A 7 -33.78 -54.20 -16.37
CA GLY A 7 -33.30 -55.12 -15.34
C GLY A 7 -33.09 -54.41 -14.00
N ARG A 8 -34.11 -53.88 -13.41
CA ARG A 8 -34.10 -53.28 -12.08
C ARG A 8 -34.30 -54.35 -11.03
N VAL A 9 -33.32 -54.57 -10.17
CA VAL A 9 -33.55 -55.24 -8.90
C VAL A 9 -33.68 -54.17 -7.84
N GLU A 10 -34.84 -53.99 -7.28
CA GLU A 10 -35.04 -53.10 -6.14
C GLU A 10 -34.64 -53.84 -4.87
N THR A 11 -33.70 -53.33 -4.14
CA THR A 11 -33.31 -53.78 -2.81
C THR A 11 -33.44 -52.58 -1.86
N SER A 12 -33.59 -52.84 -0.57
CA SER A 12 -33.62 -51.82 0.44
C SER A 12 -32.36 -51.89 1.28
N ASP A 13 -31.89 -50.74 1.80
CA ASP A 13 -30.87 -50.66 2.80
C ASP A 13 -31.38 -51.21 4.16
N LYS A 14 -30.53 -51.18 5.20
CA LYS A 14 -30.91 -51.69 6.52
C LYS A 14 -32.04 -50.95 7.18
N GLU A 15 -32.26 -49.71 6.74
CA GLU A 15 -33.32 -48.76 7.23
C GLU A 15 -34.57 -48.78 6.35
N GLY A 16 -34.61 -49.64 5.29
CA GLY A 16 -35.72 -49.77 4.40
C GLY A 16 -35.77 -48.80 3.20
N HIS A 17 -34.70 -48.01 2.98
CA HIS A 17 -34.68 -47.10 1.83
C HIS A 17 -34.32 -47.90 0.54
N PRO A 18 -35.03 -47.64 -0.57
CA PRO A 18 -34.86 -48.42 -1.80
C PRO A 18 -33.48 -48.12 -2.45
N ILE A 19 -32.74 -49.22 -2.72
CA ILE A 19 -31.53 -49.21 -3.55
C ILE A 19 -31.89 -49.79 -4.91
N ILE A 20 -31.55 -49.09 -5.96
CA ILE A 20 -31.79 -49.50 -7.33
C ILE A 20 -30.51 -49.94 -8.00
N ASN A 21 -30.40 -51.21 -8.32
CA ASN A 21 -29.31 -51.79 -9.12
C ASN A 21 -29.52 -51.50 -10.60
N ILE A 22 -28.54 -50.87 -11.24
CA ILE A 22 -28.58 -50.55 -12.65
C ILE A 22 -27.58 -51.44 -13.39
N GLU A 23 -28.08 -52.18 -14.35
CA GLU A 23 -27.23 -52.90 -15.25
C GLU A 23 -26.39 -51.97 -16.11
N LYS A 24 -25.07 -52.08 -15.99
CA LYS A 24 -24.12 -51.37 -16.85
C LYS A 24 -23.43 -52.35 -17.76
N THR A 25 -23.43 -52.06 -19.06
CA THR A 25 -22.65 -52.81 -20.01
C THR A 25 -21.24 -52.22 -20.08
N ARG A 26 -20.21 -53.00 -19.73
CA ARG A 26 -18.82 -52.64 -19.92
C ARG A 26 -18.22 -53.42 -21.05
N MET A 27 -17.21 -52.85 -21.72
CA MET A 27 -16.30 -53.59 -22.59
C MET A 27 -15.17 -54.17 -21.73
N ASP A 28 -14.91 -55.50 -21.83
CA ASP A 28 -13.71 -56.07 -21.21
C ASP A 28 -12.46 -55.76 -22.06
N GLU A 29 -11.29 -56.11 -21.55
CA GLU A 29 -10.01 -55.88 -22.23
C GLU A 29 -9.90 -56.59 -23.60
N GLN A 30 -10.81 -57.53 -23.87
CA GLN A 30 -10.88 -58.25 -25.11
C GLN A 30 -11.99 -57.73 -26.05
N GLY A 31 -12.60 -56.56 -25.70
CA GLY A 31 -13.64 -55.94 -26.51
C GLY A 31 -15.01 -56.65 -26.44
N ARG A 32 -15.22 -57.57 -25.51
CA ARG A 32 -16.52 -58.24 -25.30
C ARG A 32 -17.40 -57.43 -24.35
N ARG A 33 -18.68 -57.39 -24.63
CA ARG A 33 -19.67 -56.77 -23.75
C ARG A 33 -19.94 -57.62 -22.52
N THR A 34 -19.58 -57.13 -21.36
CA THR A 34 -19.88 -57.75 -20.06
C THR A 34 -20.95 -56.96 -19.36
N ARG A 35 -21.87 -57.62 -18.68
CA ARG A 35 -22.87 -56.99 -17.84
C ARG A 35 -22.30 -56.79 -16.46
N ALA A 36 -22.40 -55.60 -15.94
CA ALA A 36 -22.02 -55.25 -14.56
C ALA A 36 -23.16 -54.49 -13.91
N PHE A 37 -23.52 -54.92 -12.71
CA PHE A 37 -24.49 -54.21 -11.88
C PHE A 37 -23.74 -53.23 -10.98
N ALA A 38 -24.32 -52.06 -10.74
CA ALA A 38 -23.82 -51.10 -9.79
C ALA A 38 -25.00 -50.60 -8.93
N ASP A 39 -24.82 -50.66 -7.63
CA ASP A 39 -25.79 -50.11 -6.67
C ASP A 39 -25.84 -48.61 -6.81
N VAL A 40 -27.03 -48.05 -6.94
CA VAL A 40 -27.30 -46.64 -6.99
C VAL A 40 -28.53 -46.33 -6.15
N PHE A 41 -28.47 -45.16 -5.49
CA PHE A 41 -29.62 -44.67 -4.74
C PHE A 41 -30.66 -44.12 -5.69
N ARG A 42 -31.93 -44.28 -5.33
CA ARG A 42 -33.03 -43.67 -6.11
C ARG A 42 -32.98 -42.18 -6.03
N ARG A 43 -32.85 -41.65 -4.80
CA ARG A 43 -32.87 -40.21 -4.51
C ARG A 43 -31.83 -39.85 -3.46
N ILE A 44 -31.12 -38.78 -3.67
CA ILE A 44 -30.28 -38.15 -2.65
C ILE A 44 -30.78 -36.73 -2.48
N VAL A 45 -30.95 -36.28 -1.22
CA VAL A 45 -31.29 -34.89 -0.88
C VAL A 45 -30.10 -34.28 -0.15
N ILE A 46 -29.59 -33.16 -0.67
CA ILE A 46 -28.58 -32.33 -0.04
C ILE A 46 -29.33 -31.34 0.85
N CYS A 47 -29.20 -31.48 2.16
CA CYS A 47 -29.85 -30.63 3.16
C CYS A 47 -28.93 -29.51 3.66
N SER A 48 -29.47 -28.48 4.30
CA SER A 48 -28.70 -27.35 4.87
C SER A 48 -27.85 -27.75 6.06
N GLY A 49 -28.30 -28.73 6.84
CA GLY A 49 -27.64 -29.16 8.05
C GLY A 49 -28.10 -30.53 8.56
N PRO A 50 -27.50 -31.02 9.66
CA PRO A 50 -27.75 -32.38 10.17
C PRO A 50 -29.19 -32.59 10.66
N ARG A 51 -29.84 -31.57 11.22
CA ARG A 51 -31.23 -31.71 11.71
C ARG A 51 -32.18 -31.92 10.58
N ASP A 52 -32.06 -31.16 9.51
CA ASP A 52 -32.85 -31.30 8.29
C ASP A 52 -32.65 -32.65 7.65
N ALA A 53 -31.37 -33.06 7.54
CA ALA A 53 -30.99 -34.33 6.96
C ALA A 53 -31.64 -35.51 7.71
N ILE A 54 -31.61 -35.51 9.05
CA ILE A 54 -32.24 -36.53 9.89
C ILE A 54 -33.72 -36.58 9.62
N ASN A 55 -34.40 -35.45 9.60
CA ASN A 55 -35.86 -35.39 9.37
C ASN A 55 -36.23 -35.86 7.97
N VAL A 56 -35.50 -35.42 6.93
CA VAL A 56 -35.75 -35.89 5.55
C VAL A 56 -35.51 -37.40 5.43
N TYR A 57 -34.48 -37.92 6.07
CA TYR A 57 -34.16 -39.34 6.05
C TYR A 57 -35.28 -40.20 6.67
N PHE A 58 -35.81 -39.84 7.83
CA PHE A 58 -36.84 -40.61 8.51
C PHE A 58 -38.24 -40.44 7.95
N HIS A 59 -38.50 -39.33 7.22
CA HIS A 59 -39.82 -39.01 6.68
C HIS A 59 -39.96 -39.22 5.18
N SER A 60 -38.90 -39.66 4.48
CA SER A 60 -38.91 -39.92 3.03
C SER A 60 -38.14 -41.21 2.64
N ASP A 61 -38.19 -41.61 1.37
CA ASP A 61 -37.38 -42.68 0.79
C ASP A 61 -36.01 -42.20 0.28
N ALA A 62 -35.62 -40.98 0.65
CA ALA A 62 -34.38 -40.37 0.16
C ALA A 62 -33.19 -40.63 1.09
N HIS A 63 -32.05 -40.91 0.49
CA HIS A 63 -30.74 -40.76 1.20
C HIS A 63 -30.37 -39.29 1.33
N VAL A 64 -29.63 -38.95 2.37
CA VAL A 64 -29.33 -37.57 2.69
C VAL A 64 -27.84 -37.31 2.82
N VAL A 65 -27.42 -36.12 2.43
CA VAL A 65 -26.09 -35.57 2.67
C VAL A 65 -26.24 -34.12 3.10
N PHE A 66 -25.28 -33.62 3.86
CA PHE A 66 -25.30 -32.21 4.29
C PHE A 66 -23.89 -31.68 4.47
N PRO A 67 -23.61 -30.40 4.16
CA PRO A 67 -22.40 -29.70 4.51
C PRO A 67 -22.45 -29.26 5.98
N HIS A 68 -21.32 -28.82 6.53
CA HIS A 68 -21.28 -28.26 7.87
C HIS A 68 -22.16 -27.00 8.04
N SER A 69 -22.39 -26.25 6.95
CA SER A 69 -23.22 -25.07 6.89
C SER A 69 -23.71 -24.88 5.46
N GLU A 70 -24.86 -24.25 5.26
CA GLU A 70 -25.41 -23.88 3.94
C GLU A 70 -24.53 -22.87 3.18
N SER A 71 -23.63 -22.14 3.89
CA SER A 71 -22.65 -21.22 3.28
C SER A 71 -21.42 -21.93 2.72
N VAL A 72 -21.18 -23.20 3.08
CA VAL A 72 -20.03 -23.97 2.59
C VAL A 72 -20.30 -24.42 1.16
N GLU A 73 -19.39 -24.06 0.26
CA GLU A 73 -19.46 -24.48 -1.12
C GLU A 73 -19.09 -25.96 -1.26
N ILE A 74 -20.01 -26.76 -1.79
CA ILE A 74 -19.76 -28.18 -2.05
C ILE A 74 -18.93 -28.29 -3.32
N SER A 75 -17.80 -29.00 -3.25
CA SER A 75 -16.93 -29.18 -4.40
C SER A 75 -17.61 -29.87 -5.58
N SER A 76 -17.26 -29.47 -6.80
CA SER A 76 -17.77 -30.09 -8.03
C SER A 76 -17.48 -31.58 -8.09
N GLU A 77 -16.37 -32.06 -7.50
CA GLU A 77 -16.05 -33.47 -7.41
C GLU A 77 -17.06 -34.22 -6.53
N THR A 78 -17.40 -33.69 -5.38
CA THR A 78 -18.44 -34.25 -4.49
C THR A 78 -19.78 -34.34 -5.20
N ILE A 79 -20.21 -33.27 -5.88
CA ILE A 79 -21.46 -33.28 -6.65
C ILE A 79 -21.42 -34.35 -7.75
N ARG A 80 -20.32 -34.46 -8.49
CA ARG A 80 -20.18 -35.54 -9.51
C ARG A 80 -20.28 -36.93 -8.91
N ARG A 81 -19.68 -37.16 -7.73
CA ARG A 81 -19.79 -38.42 -7.00
C ARG A 81 -21.25 -38.72 -6.65
N LEU A 82 -21.98 -37.78 -6.11
CA LEU A 82 -23.40 -37.92 -5.75
C LEU A 82 -24.27 -38.22 -7.00
N LEU A 83 -24.03 -37.54 -8.10
CA LEU A 83 -24.70 -37.77 -9.38
C LEU A 83 -24.38 -39.12 -9.99
N ASN A 84 -23.21 -39.68 -9.72
CA ASN A 84 -22.83 -41.00 -10.20
C ASN A 84 -23.45 -42.17 -9.42
N ILE A 85 -23.79 -41.95 -8.16
CA ILE A 85 -24.36 -42.94 -7.24
C ILE A 85 -25.87 -42.80 -7.03
N SER A 86 -26.51 -41.81 -7.66
CA SER A 86 -27.95 -41.58 -7.53
C SER A 86 -28.61 -41.34 -8.87
N MET A 87 -29.88 -41.72 -8.97
CA MET A 87 -30.71 -41.40 -10.14
C MET A 87 -31.14 -39.93 -10.17
N GLU A 88 -31.43 -39.37 -9.00
CA GLU A 88 -31.85 -37.99 -8.81
C GLU A 88 -31.17 -37.40 -7.57
N VAL A 89 -30.65 -36.20 -7.72
CA VAL A 89 -30.05 -35.46 -6.62
C VAL A 89 -30.82 -34.14 -6.46
N PHE A 90 -31.32 -33.92 -5.26
CA PHE A 90 -32.10 -32.76 -4.90
C PHE A 90 -31.27 -31.86 -3.95
N VAL A 91 -31.55 -30.57 -3.96
CA VAL A 91 -31.05 -29.61 -2.98
C VAL A 91 -32.21 -29.01 -2.23
N LEU A 92 -32.18 -29.09 -0.93
CA LEU A 92 -33.19 -28.58 -0.01
C LEU A 92 -32.50 -27.79 1.11
N TYR A 93 -32.59 -26.48 1.04
CA TYR A 93 -32.12 -25.57 2.07
C TYR A 93 -33.29 -24.78 2.66
N ASP A 94 -32.99 -23.94 3.64
CA ASP A 94 -33.97 -23.10 4.30
C ASP A 94 -34.74 -22.20 3.31
N ILE A 95 -35.99 -21.91 3.62
CA ILE A 95 -36.80 -20.99 2.80
C ILE A 95 -36.51 -19.53 3.04
N ASP A 96 -35.58 -19.22 3.93
CA ASP A 96 -35.12 -17.83 4.11
C ASP A 96 -34.27 -17.34 2.93
N ARG A 97 -34.05 -16.03 2.90
CA ARG A 97 -33.33 -15.41 1.78
C ARG A 97 -31.92 -15.99 1.56
N THR A 98 -31.25 -16.43 2.63
CA THR A 98 -29.88 -16.98 2.58
C THR A 98 -29.89 -18.40 2.01
N GLY A 99 -30.75 -19.27 2.55
CA GLY A 99 -30.88 -20.64 2.10
C GLY A 99 -31.33 -20.73 0.64
N ILE A 100 -32.36 -19.97 0.24
CA ILE A 100 -32.79 -19.92 -1.16
C ILE A 100 -31.67 -19.50 -2.11
N ARG A 101 -30.86 -18.50 -1.72
CA ARG A 101 -29.74 -18.04 -2.54
C ARG A 101 -28.64 -19.09 -2.66
N ALA A 102 -28.29 -19.75 -1.56
CA ALA A 102 -27.28 -20.78 -1.54
C ALA A 102 -27.71 -22.00 -2.39
N MET A 103 -28.96 -22.44 -2.22
CA MET A 103 -29.56 -23.53 -2.97
C MET A 103 -29.57 -23.24 -4.48
N ASN A 104 -30.05 -22.07 -4.88
CA ASN A 104 -30.11 -21.67 -6.29
C ASN A 104 -28.71 -21.55 -6.90
N ARG A 105 -27.76 -21.00 -6.16
CA ARG A 105 -26.35 -20.91 -6.62
C ARG A 105 -25.78 -22.29 -6.91
N LEU A 106 -25.97 -23.24 -6.01
CA LEU A 106 -25.47 -24.61 -6.18
C LEU A 106 -26.12 -25.29 -7.42
N ALA A 107 -27.43 -25.14 -7.58
CA ALA A 107 -28.17 -25.73 -8.69
C ALA A 107 -27.89 -25.06 -10.04
N LEU A 108 -27.56 -23.77 -10.07
CA LEU A 108 -27.16 -23.06 -11.28
C LEU A 108 -25.74 -23.45 -11.72
N LYS A 109 -24.88 -23.76 -10.75
CA LYS A 109 -23.51 -24.25 -11.02
C LYS A 109 -23.52 -25.72 -11.48
N HIS A 110 -24.45 -26.52 -10.95
CA HIS A 110 -24.62 -27.95 -11.24
C HIS A 110 -26.03 -28.24 -11.71
N VAL A 111 -26.26 -28.02 -13.00
CA VAL A 111 -27.60 -28.02 -13.62
C VAL A 111 -28.33 -29.37 -13.62
N GLU A 112 -27.69 -30.46 -13.22
CA GLU A 112 -28.32 -31.75 -12.95
C GLU A 112 -29.10 -31.77 -11.64
N LEU A 113 -28.73 -30.94 -10.68
CA LEU A 113 -29.41 -30.86 -9.39
C LEU A 113 -30.83 -30.34 -9.57
N LYS A 114 -31.71 -30.91 -8.80
CA LYS A 114 -33.11 -30.42 -8.73
C LYS A 114 -33.31 -29.60 -7.46
N VAL A 115 -33.83 -28.41 -7.60
CA VAL A 115 -34.15 -27.54 -6.46
C VAL A 115 -35.49 -27.90 -5.93
N LEU A 116 -35.58 -28.16 -4.63
CA LEU A 116 -36.79 -28.40 -3.88
C LEU A 116 -37.10 -27.22 -2.97
N TYR A 117 -38.19 -26.55 -3.19
CA TYR A 117 -38.66 -25.49 -2.31
C TYR A 117 -39.75 -26.01 -1.35
N LEU A 118 -39.52 -25.79 -0.07
CA LEU A 118 -40.59 -25.97 0.91
C LEU A 118 -41.73 -24.94 0.69
N PRO A 119 -42.94 -25.22 1.11
CA PRO A 119 -44.05 -24.28 0.94
C PRO A 119 -43.79 -22.97 1.72
N GLU A 120 -44.03 -21.83 1.09
CA GLU A 120 -43.78 -20.51 1.66
C GLU A 120 -44.67 -20.22 2.90
N ASP A 121 -45.84 -20.83 2.96
CA ASP A 121 -46.77 -20.69 4.08
C ASP A 121 -46.27 -21.44 5.35
N LEU A 122 -45.18 -22.25 5.29
CA LEU A 122 -44.47 -22.75 6.44
C LEU A 122 -44.06 -21.62 7.37
N SER A 123 -43.64 -20.47 6.82
CA SER A 123 -43.22 -19.29 7.58
C SER A 123 -44.32 -18.63 8.40
N THR A 124 -45.59 -19.02 8.17
CA THR A 124 -46.72 -18.59 9.01
C THR A 124 -46.80 -19.31 10.36
N GLN A 125 -46.00 -20.37 10.52
CA GLN A 125 -45.85 -21.07 11.79
C GLN A 125 -44.63 -20.56 12.56
N TYR A 126 -44.75 -20.57 13.88
CA TYR A 126 -43.66 -20.20 14.76
C TYR A 126 -43.18 -21.44 15.51
N ASN A 127 -41.89 -21.63 15.54
CA ASN A 127 -41.26 -22.66 16.34
C ASN A 127 -41.41 -22.31 17.82
N PRO A 128 -42.10 -23.12 18.62
CA PRO A 128 -42.36 -22.82 20.04
C PRO A 128 -41.07 -22.79 20.90
N ARG A 129 -39.99 -23.38 20.41
CA ARG A 129 -38.70 -23.40 21.17
C ARG A 129 -37.90 -22.12 20.89
N SER A 130 -37.86 -21.64 19.65
CA SER A 130 -37.07 -20.49 19.24
C SER A 130 -37.82 -19.17 19.18
N GLY A 131 -39.16 -19.23 19.12
CA GLY A 131 -40.05 -18.07 18.89
C GLY A 131 -39.91 -17.45 17.50
N LYS A 132 -39.20 -18.11 16.57
CA LYS A 132 -38.99 -17.63 15.21
C LYS A 132 -39.91 -18.32 14.22
N ALA A 133 -40.16 -17.66 13.07
CA ALA A 133 -40.89 -18.26 11.98
C ALA A 133 -40.16 -19.51 11.45
N CYS A 134 -40.96 -20.56 11.17
CA CYS A 134 -40.43 -21.83 10.66
C CYS A 134 -39.89 -21.67 9.24
N LYS A 135 -38.79 -22.32 8.91
CA LYS A 135 -38.08 -22.11 7.66
C LYS A 135 -37.36 -23.33 7.07
N ASP A 136 -37.10 -24.36 7.86
CA ASP A 136 -36.26 -25.51 7.51
C ASP A 136 -37.03 -26.82 7.41
N ALA A 137 -36.39 -27.89 7.00
CA ALA A 137 -37.00 -29.19 6.82
C ALA A 137 -37.42 -29.83 8.16
N GLU A 138 -36.66 -29.64 9.25
CA GLU A 138 -37.05 -30.10 10.58
C GLU A 138 -38.41 -29.49 10.97
N GLU A 139 -38.50 -28.18 10.81
CA GLU A 139 -39.72 -27.42 11.16
C GLU A 139 -40.90 -27.77 10.23
N PHE A 140 -40.62 -28.05 8.95
CA PHE A 140 -41.61 -28.53 8.02
C PHE A 140 -42.27 -29.84 8.51
N PHE A 141 -41.51 -30.85 8.83
CA PHE A 141 -42.08 -32.11 9.28
C PHE A 141 -42.80 -31.99 10.62
N ASN A 142 -42.32 -31.16 11.51
CA ASN A 142 -42.86 -31.00 12.86
C ASN A 142 -44.04 -30.08 12.95
N PHE A 143 -44.12 -28.99 12.21
CA PHE A 143 -45.09 -27.93 12.39
C PHE A 143 -46.01 -27.71 11.19
N TYR A 144 -45.61 -28.10 9.96
CA TYR A 144 -46.47 -27.93 8.77
C TYR A 144 -47.77 -28.75 8.80
N PRO A 145 -47.89 -29.89 9.49
CA PRO A 145 -49.17 -30.56 9.65
C PRO A 145 -50.26 -29.69 10.25
N ALA A 146 -49.93 -28.65 11.00
CA ALA A 146 -50.90 -27.67 11.48
C ALA A 146 -51.41 -26.74 10.37
N VAL A 147 -50.57 -26.39 9.41
CA VAL A 147 -50.97 -25.65 8.19
C VAL A 147 -51.86 -26.49 7.32
N MET A 148 -51.47 -27.74 7.09
CA MET A 148 -52.24 -28.69 6.26
C MET A 148 -53.67 -28.89 6.78
N ARG A 149 -53.89 -28.95 8.06
CA ARG A 149 -55.21 -29.06 8.70
C ARG A 149 -56.10 -27.87 8.45
N ARG A 150 -55.52 -26.71 8.18
CA ARG A 150 -56.28 -25.47 7.87
C ARG A 150 -56.59 -25.30 6.38
N ASN A 151 -55.88 -26.07 5.54
CA ASN A 151 -56.04 -25.99 4.09
C ASN A 151 -56.89 -27.17 3.60
N GLU A 152 -58.12 -26.90 3.20
CA GLU A 152 -59.09 -27.92 2.73
C GLU A 152 -58.52 -28.81 1.61
N LYS A 153 -57.69 -28.27 0.74
CA LYS A 153 -57.04 -29.03 -0.36
C LYS A 153 -56.00 -30.04 0.13
N LEU A 154 -55.44 -29.85 1.32
CA LEU A 154 -54.39 -30.69 1.88
C LEU A 154 -54.86 -31.53 3.07
N MET A 155 -56.11 -31.41 3.48
CA MET A 155 -56.68 -31.94 4.73
C MET A 155 -56.57 -33.46 4.90
N HIS A 156 -56.48 -34.20 3.82
CA HIS A 156 -56.31 -35.67 3.83
C HIS A 156 -54.90 -36.15 3.48
N THR A 157 -53.91 -35.24 3.35
CA THR A 157 -52.55 -35.59 2.92
C THR A 157 -51.67 -35.66 4.15
N ASN A 158 -50.99 -36.84 4.32
CA ASN A 158 -49.93 -36.96 5.31
C ASN A 158 -48.73 -36.10 4.89
N VAL A 159 -48.06 -35.49 5.83
CA VAL A 159 -46.87 -34.63 5.56
C VAL A 159 -45.79 -35.36 4.77
N ASN A 160 -45.56 -36.66 5.03
CA ASN A 160 -44.57 -37.48 4.29
C ASN A 160 -45.01 -37.62 2.82
N ARG A 161 -46.30 -37.94 2.59
CA ARG A 161 -46.83 -38.01 1.23
C ARG A 161 -46.78 -36.67 0.52
N TYR A 162 -47.02 -35.60 1.25
CA TYR A 162 -46.95 -34.27 0.67
C TYR A 162 -45.49 -33.92 0.31
N PHE A 163 -44.54 -34.32 1.13
CA PHE A 163 -43.10 -34.14 0.81
C PHE A 163 -42.72 -34.92 -0.45
N ASP A 164 -43.20 -36.16 -0.64
CA ASP A 164 -43.01 -36.90 -1.87
C ASP A 164 -43.64 -36.21 -3.10
N ASP A 165 -44.73 -35.53 -2.93
CA ASP A 165 -45.33 -34.73 -4.00
C ASP A 165 -44.49 -33.48 -4.29
N LEU A 166 -43.96 -32.84 -3.27
CA LEU A 166 -43.00 -31.75 -3.45
C LEU A 166 -41.74 -32.19 -4.23
N LEU A 167 -41.20 -33.38 -3.94
CA LEU A 167 -40.07 -33.93 -4.70
C LEU A 167 -40.34 -34.07 -6.19
N LYS A 168 -41.62 -34.37 -6.57
CA LYS A 168 -42.06 -34.42 -7.98
C LYS A 168 -42.08 -33.02 -8.63
N THR A 169 -42.28 -31.96 -7.85
CA THR A 169 -42.31 -30.57 -8.34
C THR A 169 -40.94 -29.94 -8.47
N ALA A 170 -39.90 -30.57 -7.90
CA ALA A 170 -38.53 -30.09 -7.95
C ALA A 170 -38.02 -29.99 -9.38
N ARG A 171 -37.35 -28.90 -9.69
CA ARG A 171 -36.91 -28.57 -11.05
C ARG A 171 -35.44 -28.23 -11.12
N ARG A 172 -34.89 -28.44 -12.32
CA ARG A 172 -33.52 -28.02 -12.64
C ARG A 172 -33.48 -26.55 -12.97
N MET A 173 -32.43 -25.89 -12.56
CA MET A 173 -32.18 -24.48 -12.86
C MET A 173 -31.11 -24.35 -13.95
N ARG A 174 -31.52 -24.29 -15.22
CA ARG A 174 -30.64 -24.12 -16.36
C ARG A 174 -30.99 -22.88 -17.15
N PHE A 175 -30.02 -22.24 -17.78
CA PHE A 175 -30.25 -21.00 -18.54
C PHE A 175 -30.81 -21.25 -19.97
N TRP A 176 -31.16 -22.49 -20.31
CA TRP A 176 -31.75 -22.82 -21.59
C TRP A 176 -32.93 -23.79 -21.42
N ASP A 177 -33.87 -23.68 -22.36
CA ASP A 177 -34.93 -24.65 -22.54
C ASP A 177 -34.82 -25.35 -23.88
N VAL A 178 -35.32 -26.60 -23.94
CA VAL A 178 -35.31 -27.42 -25.14
C VAL A 178 -36.71 -27.66 -25.57
N GLN A 179 -37.05 -27.23 -26.78
CA GLN A 179 -38.31 -27.53 -27.45
C GLN A 179 -38.06 -28.53 -28.57
N TYR A 180 -38.93 -29.51 -28.69
CA TYR A 180 -38.89 -30.46 -29.79
C TYR A 180 -39.90 -30.04 -30.83
N GLN A 181 -39.44 -29.72 -32.05
CA GLN A 181 -40.32 -29.35 -33.17
C GLN A 181 -40.22 -30.38 -34.26
N THR A 182 -41.37 -30.83 -34.74
CA THR A 182 -41.41 -31.73 -35.91
C THR A 182 -41.32 -30.87 -37.17
N LYS A 183 -40.26 -31.03 -37.96
CA LYS A 183 -40.12 -30.42 -39.27
C LYS A 183 -40.40 -31.47 -40.36
N LYS A 184 -41.18 -31.14 -41.39
CA LYS A 184 -41.30 -31.90 -42.64
C LYS A 184 -40.05 -31.62 -43.48
N GLN A 185 -39.40 -32.67 -43.97
CA GLN A 185 -38.36 -32.57 -44.98
C GLN A 185 -38.99 -32.54 -46.38
N GLU A 186 -38.17 -32.26 -47.36
CA GLU A 186 -38.58 -32.17 -48.78
C GLU A 186 -39.13 -33.52 -49.32
N ASP A 187 -38.74 -34.64 -48.70
CA ASP A 187 -39.22 -36.00 -48.98
C ASP A 187 -40.45 -36.42 -48.18
N GLU A 188 -41.18 -35.43 -47.60
CA GLU A 188 -42.37 -35.60 -46.71
C GLU A 188 -42.06 -36.34 -45.38
N SER A 189 -40.84 -36.79 -45.15
CA SER A 189 -40.47 -37.38 -43.86
C SER A 189 -40.52 -36.35 -42.74
N LYS A 190 -40.93 -36.77 -41.53
CA LYS A 190 -41.00 -35.91 -40.34
C LYS A 190 -39.74 -36.16 -39.48
N VAL A 191 -38.94 -35.13 -39.33
CA VAL A 191 -37.77 -35.15 -38.44
C VAL A 191 -38.07 -34.29 -37.21
N VAL A 192 -37.76 -34.80 -36.02
CA VAL A 192 -37.84 -34.06 -34.76
C VAL A 192 -36.55 -33.31 -34.58
N VAL A 193 -36.61 -32.01 -34.64
CA VAL A 193 -35.48 -31.08 -34.44
C VAL A 193 -35.57 -30.46 -33.06
N ARG A 194 -34.42 -30.41 -32.38
CA ARG A 194 -34.28 -29.69 -31.10
C ARG A 194 -34.14 -28.21 -31.38
N LYS A 195 -34.93 -27.41 -30.71
CA LYS A 195 -34.81 -25.94 -30.69
C LYS A 195 -34.44 -25.51 -29.28
N TYR A 196 -33.32 -24.80 -29.13
CA TYR A 196 -32.92 -24.23 -27.89
C TYR A 196 -33.39 -22.79 -27.79
N THR A 197 -33.92 -22.43 -26.61
CA THR A 197 -34.29 -21.07 -26.25
C THR A 197 -33.61 -20.70 -24.95
N LEU A 198 -33.09 -19.48 -24.84
CA LEU A 198 -32.46 -19.01 -23.61
C LEU A 198 -33.51 -18.47 -22.65
N ASN A 199 -33.40 -18.89 -21.40
CA ASN A 199 -34.15 -18.35 -20.28
C ASN A 199 -33.34 -17.23 -19.63
N PHE A 200 -33.74 -15.98 -19.85
CA PHE A 200 -32.94 -14.81 -19.44
C PHE A 200 -32.87 -14.62 -17.93
N ASP A 201 -33.92 -14.96 -17.19
CA ASP A 201 -33.89 -14.85 -15.72
C ASP A 201 -32.90 -15.88 -15.12
N ASN A 202 -33.00 -17.12 -15.58
CA ASN A 202 -32.03 -18.14 -15.17
C ASN A 202 -30.62 -17.84 -15.64
N MET A 203 -30.47 -17.20 -16.81
CA MET A 203 -29.16 -16.78 -17.33
C MET A 203 -28.50 -15.72 -16.43
N ALA A 204 -29.24 -14.69 -16.02
CA ALA A 204 -28.72 -13.67 -15.11
C ALA A 204 -28.30 -14.27 -13.75
N GLN A 205 -29.10 -15.22 -13.23
CA GLN A 205 -28.76 -15.94 -12.02
C GLN A 205 -27.55 -16.86 -12.21
N PHE A 206 -27.47 -17.57 -13.34
CA PHE A 206 -26.34 -18.41 -13.69
C PHE A 206 -25.04 -17.60 -13.79
N LEU A 207 -25.05 -16.46 -14.48
CA LEU A 207 -23.89 -15.58 -14.60
C LEU A 207 -23.44 -15.09 -13.23
N SER A 208 -24.38 -14.67 -12.38
CA SER A 208 -24.06 -14.26 -11.00
C SER A 208 -23.53 -15.42 -10.14
N ALA A 209 -24.03 -16.65 -10.34
CA ALA A 209 -23.51 -17.84 -9.66
C ALA A 209 -22.08 -18.19 -10.10
N ASN A 210 -21.72 -17.83 -11.32
CA ASN A 210 -20.37 -17.99 -11.88
C ASN A 210 -19.52 -16.72 -11.77
N GLY A 211 -19.82 -15.85 -10.85
CA GLY A 211 -18.96 -14.72 -10.50
C GLY A 211 -19.16 -13.45 -11.32
N PHE A 212 -20.13 -13.42 -12.24
CA PHE A 212 -20.38 -12.23 -13.05
C PHE A 212 -21.44 -11.33 -12.41
N TYR A 213 -21.03 -10.10 -12.04
CA TYR A 213 -21.86 -9.15 -11.32
C TYR A 213 -21.79 -7.76 -11.95
N LYS A 214 -22.68 -6.88 -11.51
CA LYS A 214 -22.54 -5.44 -11.71
C LYS A 214 -22.26 -4.75 -10.39
N TYR A 215 -21.50 -3.66 -10.43
CA TYR A 215 -21.26 -2.80 -9.27
C TYR A 215 -21.35 -1.34 -9.69
N THR A 216 -21.52 -0.47 -8.72
CA THR A 216 -21.48 0.98 -8.94
C THR A 216 -20.19 1.48 -8.33
N ASP A 217 -19.38 2.16 -9.13
CA ASP A 217 -18.15 2.80 -8.67
C ASP A 217 -18.43 4.12 -7.92
N GLU A 218 -17.39 4.78 -7.43
CA GLU A 218 -17.50 6.04 -6.70
C GLU A 218 -17.98 7.20 -7.58
N ALA A 219 -17.89 7.07 -8.90
CA ALA A 219 -18.46 8.02 -9.86
C ALA A 219 -19.93 7.77 -10.18
N ASP A 220 -20.61 6.91 -9.39
CA ASP A 220 -21.97 6.44 -9.62
C ASP A 220 -22.19 5.79 -11.00
N THR A 221 -21.11 5.27 -11.59
CA THR A 221 -21.14 4.58 -12.88
C THR A 221 -21.31 3.08 -12.68
N THR A 222 -22.28 2.48 -13.36
CA THR A 222 -22.45 1.02 -13.32
C THR A 222 -21.44 0.34 -14.23
N LYS A 223 -20.65 -0.55 -13.66
CA LYS A 223 -19.67 -1.41 -14.36
C LYS A 223 -19.98 -2.88 -14.10
N PHE A 224 -19.43 -3.74 -14.92
CA PHE A 224 -19.52 -5.18 -14.75
C PHE A 224 -18.21 -5.73 -14.22
N VAL A 225 -18.28 -6.83 -13.46
CA VAL A 225 -17.13 -7.48 -12.89
C VAL A 225 -17.28 -8.99 -12.94
N HIS A 226 -16.15 -9.66 -13.14
CA HIS A 226 -16.04 -11.10 -12.95
C HIS A 226 -15.17 -11.36 -11.71
N ILE A 227 -15.72 -12.05 -10.72
CA ILE A 227 -15.08 -12.32 -9.43
C ILE A 227 -14.76 -13.80 -9.31
N SER A 228 -13.50 -14.11 -9.14
CA SER A 228 -13.01 -15.46 -8.88
C SER A 228 -11.98 -15.43 -7.75
N ASN A 229 -12.21 -16.20 -6.69
CA ASN A 229 -11.34 -16.25 -5.51
C ASN A 229 -10.99 -14.87 -4.95
N ASN A 230 -11.98 -14.01 -4.78
CA ASN A 230 -11.86 -12.61 -4.35
C ASN A 230 -11.07 -11.69 -5.31
N ILE A 231 -10.60 -12.20 -6.45
CA ILE A 231 -9.99 -11.40 -7.50
C ILE A 231 -11.09 -10.88 -8.43
N VAL A 232 -11.07 -9.58 -8.67
CA VAL A 232 -12.06 -8.85 -9.48
C VAL A 232 -11.45 -8.42 -10.79
N ASP A 233 -12.00 -8.91 -11.88
CA ASP A 233 -11.77 -8.40 -13.23
C ASP A 233 -12.86 -7.38 -13.56
N VAL A 234 -12.47 -6.15 -13.80
CA VAL A 234 -13.39 -5.09 -14.23
C VAL A 234 -13.59 -5.21 -15.73
N VAL A 235 -14.85 -5.40 -16.14
CA VAL A 235 -15.27 -5.58 -17.53
C VAL A 235 -15.95 -4.30 -18.01
N GLU A 236 -15.44 -3.73 -19.08
CA GLU A 236 -16.06 -2.56 -19.71
C GLU A 236 -17.46 -2.90 -20.28
N GLU A 237 -18.39 -1.95 -20.22
CA GLU A 237 -19.78 -2.17 -20.66
C GLU A 237 -19.84 -2.72 -22.08
N SER A 238 -18.97 -2.26 -22.97
CA SER A 238 -18.86 -2.73 -24.37
C SER A 238 -18.45 -4.20 -24.49
N GLN A 239 -17.73 -4.74 -23.51
CA GLN A 239 -17.22 -6.12 -23.47
C GLN A 239 -18.10 -7.04 -22.63
N ALA A 240 -18.95 -6.50 -21.78
CA ALA A 240 -19.75 -7.26 -20.81
C ALA A 240 -20.59 -8.36 -21.45
N LEU A 241 -21.15 -8.09 -22.65
CA LEU A 241 -21.91 -9.07 -23.39
C LEU A 241 -21.05 -10.21 -23.93
N SER A 242 -19.87 -9.90 -24.41
CA SER A 242 -18.92 -10.93 -24.90
C SER A 242 -18.47 -11.83 -23.76
N GLU A 243 -18.10 -11.25 -22.63
CA GLU A 243 -17.70 -11.96 -21.42
C GLU A 243 -18.82 -12.89 -20.91
N ALA A 244 -20.05 -12.39 -20.81
CA ALA A 244 -21.20 -13.20 -20.42
C ALA A 244 -21.43 -14.40 -21.35
N LYS A 245 -21.27 -14.21 -22.67
CA LYS A 245 -21.36 -15.31 -23.64
C LYS A 245 -20.22 -16.31 -23.48
N GLU A 246 -19.01 -15.83 -23.19
CA GLU A 246 -17.85 -16.68 -23.01
C GLU A 246 -18.01 -17.56 -21.75
N ILE A 247 -18.43 -17.01 -20.62
CA ILE A 247 -18.74 -17.77 -19.40
C ILE A 247 -19.76 -18.87 -19.67
N MET A 248 -20.83 -18.57 -20.43
CA MET A 248 -21.83 -19.59 -20.76
C MET A 248 -21.27 -20.70 -21.68
N LYS A 249 -20.43 -20.34 -22.64
CA LYS A 249 -19.81 -21.31 -23.56
C LYS A 249 -18.79 -22.18 -22.84
N ASP A 250 -17.95 -21.58 -22.01
CA ASP A 250 -16.98 -22.31 -21.21
C ASP A 250 -17.66 -23.32 -20.31
N PHE A 251 -18.77 -22.95 -19.69
CA PHE A 251 -19.58 -23.90 -18.94
C PHE A 251 -20.01 -25.09 -19.77
N LEU A 252 -20.43 -24.88 -21.02
CA LEU A 252 -20.84 -25.98 -21.91
C LEU A 252 -19.66 -26.86 -22.34
N ILE A 253 -18.49 -26.26 -22.57
CA ILE A 253 -17.25 -26.99 -22.92
C ILE A 253 -16.80 -27.86 -21.74
N TYR A 254 -16.76 -27.29 -20.53
CA TYR A 254 -16.40 -28.04 -19.31
C TYR A 254 -17.41 -29.13 -18.94
N ASN A 255 -18.69 -28.93 -19.33
CA ASN A 255 -19.77 -29.88 -19.10
C ASN A 255 -20.25 -30.42 -20.44
N SER A 256 -19.39 -31.15 -21.14
CA SER A 256 -19.58 -31.62 -22.51
C SER A 256 -20.88 -32.43 -22.75
N GLN A 257 -21.49 -32.98 -21.67
CA GLN A 257 -22.79 -33.65 -21.75
C GLN A 257 -23.95 -32.69 -22.12
N TYR A 258 -23.77 -31.38 -21.93
CA TYR A 258 -24.75 -30.34 -22.30
C TYR A 258 -24.40 -29.63 -23.59
N TYR A 259 -23.17 -29.82 -24.07
CA TYR A 259 -22.74 -29.18 -25.31
C TYR A 259 -23.56 -29.65 -26.50
N SER A 260 -24.07 -28.69 -27.26
CA SER A 260 -24.54 -28.89 -28.62
C SER A 260 -24.18 -27.69 -29.46
N GLU A 261 -23.92 -27.89 -30.72
CA GLU A 261 -23.63 -26.80 -31.67
C GLU A 261 -24.79 -25.83 -31.76
N GLU A 262 -26.04 -26.34 -31.76
CA GLU A 262 -27.24 -25.54 -31.83
C GLU A 262 -27.39 -24.63 -30.58
N LEU A 263 -27.04 -25.14 -29.38
CA LEU A 263 -27.06 -24.34 -28.15
C LEU A 263 -25.94 -23.30 -28.15
N SER A 264 -24.75 -23.71 -28.55
CA SER A 264 -23.60 -22.80 -28.69
C SER A 264 -23.89 -21.68 -29.69
N ASN A 265 -24.48 -22.01 -30.82
CA ASN A 265 -24.92 -21.04 -31.81
C ASN A 265 -26.05 -20.12 -31.30
N ALA A 266 -27.01 -20.69 -30.54
CA ALA A 266 -28.05 -19.91 -29.92
C ALA A 266 -27.49 -18.83 -28.96
N ILE A 267 -26.46 -19.17 -28.19
CA ILE A 267 -25.74 -18.20 -27.31
C ILE A 267 -25.03 -17.13 -28.16
N SER A 268 -24.29 -17.55 -29.21
CA SER A 268 -23.50 -16.67 -30.07
C SER A 268 -24.35 -15.68 -30.82
N THR A 269 -25.46 -16.14 -31.41
CA THR A 269 -26.32 -15.35 -32.31
C THR A 269 -27.39 -14.55 -31.60
N GLN A 270 -27.59 -14.78 -30.31
CA GLN A 270 -28.64 -14.11 -29.57
C GLN A 270 -28.38 -12.59 -29.44
N LYS A 271 -29.13 -11.80 -30.21
CA LYS A 271 -29.07 -10.33 -30.20
C LYS A 271 -29.84 -9.72 -29.00
N LYS A 272 -30.75 -10.49 -28.40
CA LYS A 272 -31.55 -10.03 -27.23
C LYS A 272 -30.83 -10.13 -25.90
N ILE A 273 -29.66 -10.75 -25.85
CA ILE A 273 -28.75 -10.57 -24.71
C ILE A 273 -28.19 -9.15 -24.82
N GLY A 274 -29.00 -8.18 -24.49
CA GLY A 274 -28.71 -6.78 -24.59
C GLY A 274 -28.82 -6.08 -23.26
N ARG A 275 -28.99 -4.78 -23.29
CA ARG A 275 -29.07 -3.90 -22.12
C ARG A 275 -30.08 -4.35 -21.08
N ASP A 276 -31.26 -4.83 -21.50
CA ASP A 276 -32.35 -5.24 -20.61
C ASP A 276 -31.97 -6.52 -19.83
N THR A 277 -31.34 -7.47 -20.47
CA THR A 277 -30.88 -8.72 -19.83
C THR A 277 -29.73 -8.45 -18.87
N MET A 278 -28.80 -7.58 -19.25
CA MET A 278 -27.69 -7.16 -18.38
C MET A 278 -28.20 -6.37 -17.17
N SER A 279 -29.36 -5.70 -17.28
CA SER A 279 -30.00 -5.05 -16.13
C SER A 279 -30.43 -6.03 -15.04
N GLY A 280 -30.75 -7.28 -15.39
CA GLY A 280 -31.10 -8.36 -14.45
C GLY A 280 -29.92 -8.96 -13.68
N ILE A 281 -28.67 -8.67 -14.08
CA ILE A 281 -27.48 -9.15 -13.38
C ILE A 281 -27.45 -8.54 -11.98
N LYS A 282 -27.11 -9.37 -11.00
CA LYS A 282 -27.10 -9.00 -9.59
C LYS A 282 -26.03 -7.94 -9.30
N LYS A 283 -26.40 -6.93 -8.51
CA LYS A 283 -25.45 -5.96 -7.98
C LYS A 283 -24.67 -6.57 -6.81
N VAL A 284 -23.38 -6.30 -6.77
CA VAL A 284 -22.47 -6.65 -5.67
C VAL A 284 -21.85 -5.39 -5.10
N ASP A 285 -21.65 -5.38 -3.80
CA ASP A 285 -20.86 -4.36 -3.13
C ASP A 285 -19.44 -4.90 -2.98
N LEU A 286 -18.47 -4.17 -3.52
CA LEU A 286 -17.07 -4.54 -3.48
C LEU A 286 -16.35 -3.81 -2.35
N ASN A 287 -15.53 -4.54 -1.63
CA ASN A 287 -14.64 -3.99 -0.63
C ASN A 287 -13.19 -4.21 -1.09
N PHE A 288 -12.49 -3.13 -1.39
CA PHE A 288 -11.07 -3.16 -1.78
C PHE A 288 -10.13 -2.72 -0.65
N MET A 289 -10.65 -2.56 0.58
CA MET A 289 -9.87 -2.11 1.72
C MET A 289 -8.96 -3.23 2.22
N SER A 290 -7.75 -3.26 1.69
CA SER A 290 -6.72 -4.25 1.97
C SER A 290 -5.66 -3.77 2.97
N TRP A 291 -5.93 -2.69 3.71
CA TRP A 291 -5.00 -2.07 4.65
C TRP A 291 -5.70 -1.61 5.92
N GLY A 292 -4.93 -1.50 6.97
CA GLY A 292 -5.37 -0.97 8.25
C GLY A 292 -4.21 -0.25 8.96
N LYS A 293 -4.45 0.18 10.19
CA LYS A 293 -3.41 0.85 11.00
C LYS A 293 -2.18 -0.04 11.21
N ASP A 294 -2.41 -1.33 11.43
CA ASP A 294 -1.39 -2.26 11.91
C ASP A 294 -1.03 -3.33 10.85
N PHE A 295 -1.58 -3.22 9.65
CA PHE A 295 -1.32 -4.17 8.57
C PHE A 295 -1.51 -3.56 7.18
N ASP A 296 -0.87 -4.18 6.19
CA ASP A 296 -1.12 -3.95 4.78
C ASP A 296 -0.96 -5.26 3.99
N TYR A 297 -1.57 -5.36 2.80
CA TYR A 297 -1.45 -6.51 1.91
C TYR A 297 -0.82 -6.12 0.59
N PHE A 298 0.03 -7.00 0.09
CA PHE A 298 0.69 -6.89 -1.21
C PHE A 298 0.24 -8.06 -2.10
N PHE A 299 0.06 -7.83 -3.38
CA PHE A 299 -0.58 -8.79 -4.28
C PHE A 299 0.38 -9.28 -5.34
N PHE A 300 0.68 -10.57 -5.32
CA PHE A 300 1.53 -11.27 -6.28
C PHE A 300 0.71 -12.32 -7.04
N ARG A 301 1.24 -12.83 -8.15
CA ARG A 301 0.52 -13.79 -9.00
C ARG A 301 0.09 -15.05 -8.22
N ASN A 302 0.95 -15.56 -7.35
CA ASN A 302 0.71 -16.80 -6.61
C ASN A 302 -0.01 -16.61 -5.26
N CYS A 303 0.07 -15.44 -4.62
CA CYS A 303 -0.54 -15.17 -3.33
C CYS A 303 -0.64 -13.68 -3.01
N ALA A 304 -1.44 -13.34 -2.01
CA ALA A 304 -1.32 -12.07 -1.30
C ALA A 304 -0.32 -12.23 -0.16
N VAL A 305 0.38 -11.14 0.20
CA VAL A 305 1.32 -11.12 1.34
C VAL A 305 0.83 -10.11 2.34
N LYS A 306 0.52 -10.58 3.54
CA LYS A 306 0.16 -9.74 4.69
C LYS A 306 1.42 -9.29 5.41
N VAL A 307 1.57 -8.00 5.61
CA VAL A 307 2.65 -7.39 6.38
C VAL A 307 2.08 -6.74 7.62
N THR A 308 2.65 -7.06 8.76
CA THR A 308 2.39 -6.44 10.07
C THR A 308 3.71 -5.98 10.68
N ALA A 309 3.69 -5.37 11.85
CA ALA A 309 4.92 -5.05 12.58
C ALA A 309 5.77 -6.30 12.88
N ASP A 310 5.12 -7.46 13.07
CA ASP A 310 5.76 -8.67 13.59
C ASP A 310 6.01 -9.73 12.51
N SER A 311 5.25 -9.71 11.40
CA SER A 311 5.31 -10.78 10.40
C SER A 311 5.11 -10.31 8.96
N ILE A 312 5.66 -11.11 8.02
CA ILE A 312 5.45 -11.03 6.58
C ILE A 312 4.99 -12.42 6.14
N GLU A 313 3.71 -12.59 5.85
CA GLU A 313 3.09 -13.91 5.66
C GLU A 313 2.31 -13.98 4.35
N PRO A 314 2.49 -15.05 3.54
CA PRO A 314 1.65 -15.30 2.38
C PRO A 314 0.25 -15.75 2.81
N VAL A 315 -0.76 -15.32 2.06
CA VAL A 315 -2.18 -15.64 2.26
C VAL A 315 -2.80 -15.95 0.92
N ASP A 316 -3.57 -17.02 0.85
CA ASP A 316 -4.29 -17.36 -0.37
C ASP A 316 -5.40 -16.34 -0.67
N TYR A 317 -5.61 -16.04 -1.95
CA TYR A 317 -6.64 -15.07 -2.36
C TYR A 317 -8.06 -15.47 -1.90
N VAL A 318 -8.35 -16.77 -1.84
CA VAL A 318 -9.66 -17.27 -1.40
C VAL A 318 -9.96 -16.95 0.06
N ASP A 319 -8.94 -16.79 0.89
CA ASP A 319 -9.06 -16.54 2.33
C ASP A 319 -9.10 -15.03 2.68
N LEU A 320 -9.00 -14.16 1.69
CA LEU A 320 -9.04 -12.72 1.92
C LEU A 320 -10.45 -12.24 2.29
N PRO A 321 -10.59 -11.37 3.30
CA PRO A 321 -11.89 -10.79 3.70
C PRO A 321 -12.32 -9.60 2.82
N PHE A 322 -11.60 -9.32 1.75
CA PHE A 322 -11.83 -8.20 0.82
C PHE A 322 -11.55 -8.66 -0.62
N HIS A 323 -11.88 -7.78 -1.56
CA HIS A 323 -11.66 -8.03 -2.99
C HIS A 323 -10.35 -7.40 -3.47
N VAL A 324 -9.76 -8.00 -4.49
CA VAL A 324 -8.51 -7.51 -5.11
C VAL A 324 -8.76 -7.27 -6.60
N ASN A 325 -8.47 -6.07 -7.07
CA ASN A 325 -8.52 -5.80 -8.51
C ASN A 325 -7.37 -6.56 -9.20
N ARG A 326 -7.66 -7.33 -10.24
CA ARG A 326 -6.65 -8.11 -10.98
C ARG A 326 -5.49 -7.24 -11.46
N LYS A 327 -5.77 -6.03 -11.89
CA LYS A 327 -4.72 -5.09 -12.35
C LYS A 327 -3.78 -4.63 -11.23
N ALA A 328 -4.19 -4.75 -9.97
CA ALA A 328 -3.33 -4.43 -8.82
C ALA A 328 -2.31 -5.53 -8.51
N ILE A 329 -2.48 -6.72 -9.09
CA ILE A 329 -1.60 -7.86 -8.89
C ILE A 329 -0.30 -7.63 -9.66
N ILE A 330 0.83 -7.82 -9.00
CA ILE A 330 2.15 -7.80 -9.61
C ILE A 330 2.35 -9.12 -10.38
N ASP A 331 2.78 -9.01 -11.62
CA ASP A 331 3.02 -10.18 -12.49
C ASP A 331 4.37 -10.85 -12.17
N ALA A 332 4.51 -11.26 -10.92
CA ALA A 332 5.63 -12.03 -10.41
C ALA A 332 5.12 -12.93 -9.27
N ASP A 333 5.81 -14.02 -9.03
CA ASP A 333 5.56 -14.88 -7.88
C ASP A 333 6.31 -14.34 -6.65
N TYR A 334 5.72 -14.50 -5.48
CA TYR A 334 6.37 -14.19 -4.21
C TYR A 334 7.04 -15.44 -3.65
N HIS A 335 8.31 -15.30 -3.26
CA HIS A 335 9.08 -16.33 -2.58
C HIS A 335 9.48 -15.83 -1.19
N PRO A 336 9.05 -16.49 -0.11
CA PRO A 336 9.34 -16.02 1.24
C PRO A 336 10.81 -16.20 1.60
N MET A 337 11.42 -15.17 2.14
CA MET A 337 12.78 -15.23 2.68
C MET A 337 12.79 -15.75 4.12
N LYS A 338 13.89 -16.42 4.49
CA LYS A 338 14.02 -17.06 5.81
C LYS A 338 14.59 -16.14 6.89
N SER A 339 15.26 -15.07 6.51
CA SER A 339 15.93 -14.16 7.43
C SER A 339 15.83 -12.72 6.96
N SER A 340 15.83 -11.78 7.91
CA SER A 340 15.86 -10.35 7.64
C SER A 340 17.16 -9.95 6.95
N LEU A 341 17.08 -9.00 6.01
CA LEU A 341 18.24 -8.47 5.30
C LEU A 341 19.07 -7.56 6.19
N PHE A 342 18.45 -6.81 7.06
CA PHE A 342 19.07 -5.95 8.07
C PHE A 342 18.11 -5.83 9.25
N THR A 343 18.61 -5.30 10.39
CA THR A 343 17.79 -5.06 11.56
C THR A 343 17.91 -3.61 11.99
N ILE A 344 16.78 -2.97 12.28
CA ILE A 344 16.70 -1.62 12.84
C ILE A 344 16.05 -1.76 14.21
N GLU A 345 16.84 -1.49 15.25
CA GLU A 345 16.38 -1.62 16.63
C GLU A 345 16.34 -0.26 17.32
N GLU A 346 15.46 -0.09 18.30
CA GLU A 346 15.48 1.10 19.13
C GLU A 346 16.72 1.06 20.03
N ASN A 347 17.48 2.16 20.07
CA ASN A 347 18.67 2.26 20.89
C ASN A 347 18.30 2.24 22.39
N PRO A 348 18.87 1.32 23.19
CA PRO A 348 18.58 1.25 24.62
C PRO A 348 18.91 2.54 25.38
N GLU A 349 19.98 3.26 24.95
CA GLU A 349 20.34 4.54 25.55
C GLU A 349 19.29 5.63 25.27
N TYR A 350 18.65 5.56 24.10
CA TYR A 350 17.56 6.47 23.76
C TYR A 350 16.36 6.26 24.69
N ALA A 351 15.98 5.01 24.96
CA ALA A 351 14.85 4.71 25.85
C ALA A 351 15.09 5.29 27.25
N ALA A 352 16.29 5.12 27.80
CA ALA A 352 16.65 5.68 29.11
C ALA A 352 16.65 7.22 29.10
N ARG A 353 17.16 7.85 28.04
CA ARG A 353 17.18 9.31 27.90
C ARG A 353 15.79 9.89 27.67
N LYS A 354 14.91 9.16 26.99
CA LYS A 354 13.50 9.53 26.84
C LYS A 354 12.80 9.57 28.18
N GLU A 355 12.96 8.52 29.00
CA GLU A 355 12.39 8.48 30.33
C GLU A 355 12.86 9.65 31.19
N LEU A 356 14.16 9.97 31.15
CA LEU A 356 14.72 11.12 31.84
C LEU A 356 14.16 12.45 31.34
N ASN A 357 13.99 12.60 30.02
CA ASN A 357 13.39 13.80 29.43
C ASN A 357 11.93 13.95 29.85
N ASP A 358 11.14 12.87 29.81
CA ASP A 358 9.74 12.88 30.22
C ASP A 358 9.60 13.27 31.72
N GLN A 359 10.49 12.77 32.58
CA GLN A 359 10.56 13.17 33.98
C GLN A 359 10.88 14.66 34.15
N ARG A 360 11.84 15.19 33.38
CA ARG A 360 12.22 16.62 33.41
C ARG A 360 11.10 17.51 32.88
N MET A 361 10.44 17.11 31.80
CA MET A 361 9.31 17.84 31.24
C MET A 361 8.10 17.87 32.18
N ALA A 362 7.94 16.87 33.03
CA ALA A 362 6.91 16.83 34.06
C ALA A 362 7.25 17.69 35.31
N ASP A 363 8.51 18.12 35.48
CA ASP A 363 8.91 18.95 36.63
C ASP A 363 8.31 20.36 36.51
N LYS A 364 7.38 20.68 37.40
CA LYS A 364 6.70 21.98 37.49
C LYS A 364 7.64 23.15 37.86
N ARG A 365 8.85 22.88 38.34
CA ARG A 365 9.84 23.90 38.75
C ARG A 365 10.62 24.45 37.56
N MET A 366 10.65 23.75 36.40
CA MET A 366 11.30 24.24 35.21
C MET A 366 10.52 25.40 34.59
N ASN A 367 11.25 26.44 34.21
CA ASN A 367 10.64 27.54 33.46
C ASN A 367 10.42 27.17 31.97
N GLU A 368 9.61 27.93 31.26
CA GLU A 368 9.23 27.62 29.87
C GLU A 368 10.42 27.63 28.90
N ASN A 369 11.41 28.48 29.11
CA ASN A 369 12.60 28.53 28.25
C ASN A 369 13.52 27.30 28.46
N GLU A 370 13.65 26.87 29.71
CA GLU A 370 14.39 25.63 30.04
C GLU A 370 13.71 24.42 29.44
N ARG A 371 12.38 24.32 29.51
CA ARG A 371 11.63 23.22 28.86
C ARG A 371 11.84 23.22 27.36
N ARG A 372 11.71 24.35 26.70
CA ARG A 372 11.91 24.44 25.23
C ARG A 372 13.31 24.07 24.83
N ARG A 373 14.31 24.39 25.65
CA ARG A 373 15.70 24.02 25.38
C ARG A 373 15.95 22.53 25.56
N GLU A 374 15.50 21.93 26.66
CA GLU A 374 15.63 20.50 26.92
C GLU A 374 14.89 19.69 25.85
N ASP A 375 13.68 20.10 25.45
CA ASP A 375 12.90 19.47 24.40
C ASP A 375 13.64 19.54 23.05
N ALA A 376 14.21 20.68 22.70
CA ALA A 376 14.99 20.84 21.47
C ALA A 376 16.26 19.98 21.47
N GLU A 377 16.97 19.87 22.60
CA GLU A 377 18.13 19.03 22.77
C GLU A 377 17.76 17.53 22.68
N PHE A 378 16.63 17.15 23.26
CA PHE A 378 16.12 15.78 23.17
C PHE A 378 15.68 15.42 21.75
N ILE A 379 14.97 16.31 21.08
CA ILE A 379 14.58 16.13 19.67
C ILE A 379 15.81 15.97 18.76
N ALA A 380 16.86 16.74 18.97
CA ALA A 380 18.11 16.61 18.23
C ALA A 380 18.77 15.25 18.47
N TYR A 381 18.80 14.82 19.74
CA TYR A 381 19.32 13.49 20.11
C TYR A 381 18.48 12.36 19.50
N GLN A 382 17.15 12.43 19.61
CA GLN A 382 16.21 11.47 19.05
C GLN A 382 16.43 11.26 17.56
N ARG A 383 16.61 12.36 16.82
CA ARG A 383 16.83 12.30 15.36
C ARG A 383 18.07 11.53 14.97
N LEU A 384 19.10 11.52 15.80
CA LEU A 384 20.37 10.91 15.49
C LEU A 384 20.55 9.53 16.12
N TYR A 385 20.05 9.32 17.34
CA TYR A 385 20.39 8.16 18.15
C TYR A 385 19.19 7.29 18.53
N ARG A 386 18.00 7.53 17.98
CA ARG A 386 16.84 6.72 18.32
C ARG A 386 16.97 5.27 17.86
N PHE A 387 17.55 5.05 16.72
CA PHE A 387 17.69 3.73 16.12
C PHE A 387 19.14 3.36 15.86
N LEU A 388 19.41 2.07 15.93
CA LEU A 388 20.67 1.45 15.56
C LEU A 388 20.45 0.53 14.36
N LEU A 389 21.30 0.66 13.35
CA LEU A 389 21.31 -0.22 12.19
C LEU A 389 22.27 -1.38 12.43
N LYS A 390 21.80 -2.61 12.21
CA LYS A 390 22.64 -3.81 12.27
C LYS A 390 22.59 -4.53 10.93
N MET A 391 23.75 -4.70 10.32
CA MET A 391 23.95 -5.49 9.12
C MET A 391 24.50 -6.88 9.50
N PRO A 392 23.96 -7.99 8.95
CA PRO A 392 24.46 -9.33 9.25
C PRO A 392 25.83 -9.62 8.64
N LYS A 393 26.23 -8.83 7.65
CA LYS A 393 27.51 -8.92 6.92
C LYS A 393 28.04 -7.52 6.62
N ASP A 394 29.31 -7.46 6.17
CA ASP A 394 29.85 -6.22 5.62
C ASP A 394 29.01 -5.75 4.42
N ILE A 395 28.90 -4.43 4.24
CA ILE A 395 28.01 -3.86 3.25
C ILE A 395 28.26 -4.38 1.82
N ASP A 396 29.52 -4.63 1.46
CA ASP A 396 29.89 -5.14 0.13
C ASP A 396 29.50 -6.61 -0.09
N GLN A 397 29.09 -7.32 0.95
CA GLN A 397 28.59 -8.69 0.93
C GLN A 397 27.06 -8.78 1.08
N MET A 398 26.41 -7.63 1.24
CA MET A 398 24.96 -7.54 1.32
C MET A 398 24.31 -7.68 -0.07
N PRO A 399 23.02 -8.02 -0.13
CA PRO A 399 22.26 -7.98 -1.38
C PRO A 399 22.38 -6.64 -2.11
N VAL A 400 22.39 -6.69 -3.45
CA VAL A 400 22.58 -5.51 -4.32
C VAL A 400 21.61 -4.37 -3.97
N CYS A 401 20.35 -4.69 -3.67
CA CYS A 401 19.34 -3.70 -3.26
C CYS A 401 19.70 -2.98 -1.95
N VAL A 402 20.23 -3.71 -0.97
CA VAL A 402 20.66 -3.15 0.32
C VAL A 402 21.92 -2.31 0.14
N GLN A 403 22.90 -2.82 -0.65
CA GLN A 403 24.10 -2.06 -0.99
C GLN A 403 23.73 -0.72 -1.67
N TRP A 404 22.84 -0.75 -2.66
CA TRP A 404 22.39 0.46 -3.34
C TRP A 404 21.77 1.47 -2.36
N LEU A 405 20.87 1.01 -1.48
CA LEU A 405 20.19 1.87 -0.51
C LEU A 405 21.19 2.48 0.48
N TYR A 406 22.19 1.71 0.92
CA TYR A 406 23.26 2.17 1.80
C TYR A 406 24.19 3.15 1.09
N ASP A 407 24.62 2.87 -0.14
CA ASP A 407 25.46 3.76 -0.93
C ASP A 407 24.85 5.15 -1.12
N THR A 408 23.54 5.16 -1.41
CA THR A 408 22.82 6.44 -1.52
C THR A 408 22.66 7.17 -0.18
N SER A 409 23.07 6.54 0.91
CA SER A 409 23.06 7.10 2.27
C SER A 409 24.45 7.51 2.75
N ARG A 410 25.52 7.19 2.00
CA ARG A 410 26.92 7.52 2.33
C ARG A 410 27.21 8.99 2.09
N ILE A 411 26.81 9.84 3.01
CA ILE A 411 27.01 11.30 2.90
C ILE A 411 28.47 11.74 3.09
N HIS A 412 29.31 10.90 3.69
CA HIS A 412 30.73 11.11 3.92
C HIS A 412 31.63 10.26 3.00
N TRP A 413 31.09 9.73 1.88
CA TRP A 413 31.78 8.81 0.99
C TRP A 413 33.11 9.36 0.44
N ARG A 414 33.28 10.68 0.27
CA ARG A 414 34.55 11.28 -0.19
C ARG A 414 35.68 11.04 0.79
N LYS A 415 35.39 11.24 2.09
CA LYS A 415 36.33 10.97 3.18
C LYS A 415 36.74 9.49 3.19
N GLU A 416 35.77 8.58 3.00
CA GLU A 416 36.03 7.15 2.89
C GLU A 416 36.91 6.83 1.65
N ALA A 417 36.60 7.46 0.50
CA ALA A 417 37.34 7.26 -0.75
C ALA A 417 38.80 7.78 -0.69
N GLU A 418 39.07 8.77 0.15
CA GLU A 418 40.38 9.27 0.43
C GLU A 418 41.14 8.42 1.46
N GLY A 419 40.51 7.37 2.01
CA GLY A 419 41.12 6.42 2.95
C GLY A 419 41.05 6.86 4.41
N TYR A 420 40.31 7.90 4.74
CA TYR A 420 40.10 8.34 6.12
C TYR A 420 38.98 7.58 6.82
N PRO A 421 39.19 7.08 8.04
CA PRO A 421 38.12 6.41 8.77
C PRO A 421 37.04 7.41 9.18
N LEU A 422 35.80 6.97 9.14
CA LEU A 422 34.68 7.73 9.68
C LEU A 422 34.69 7.67 11.22
N THR A 423 34.34 8.77 11.85
CA THR A 423 34.05 8.78 13.29
C THR A 423 32.74 8.04 13.55
N GLU A 424 32.47 7.63 14.79
CA GLU A 424 31.23 6.99 15.17
C GLU A 424 30.00 7.88 14.88
N LEU A 425 30.15 9.20 15.06
CA LEU A 425 29.09 10.16 14.74
C LEU A 425 28.81 10.22 13.24
N GLU A 426 29.82 10.18 12.39
CA GLU A 426 29.66 10.19 10.93
C GLU A 426 29.01 8.90 10.45
N LYS A 427 29.41 7.75 11.00
CA LYS A 427 28.74 6.46 10.72
C LYS A 427 27.29 6.50 11.13
N GLN A 428 26.99 6.94 12.36
CA GLN A 428 25.62 7.05 12.85
C GLN A 428 24.77 7.97 11.98
N ARG A 429 25.32 9.05 11.45
CA ARG A 429 24.63 9.93 10.49
C ARG A 429 24.32 9.19 9.20
N GLN A 430 25.24 8.44 8.62
CA GLN A 430 24.99 7.63 7.42
C GLN A 430 23.91 6.58 7.68
N ASP A 431 23.99 5.88 8.81
CA ASP A 431 23.00 4.89 9.21
C ASP A 431 21.61 5.50 9.37
N MET A 432 21.52 6.71 9.92
CA MET A 432 20.26 7.43 10.02
C MET A 432 19.70 7.85 8.66
N HIS A 433 20.53 8.18 7.67
CA HIS A 433 20.06 8.41 6.31
C HIS A 433 19.52 7.12 5.67
N PHE A 434 20.14 5.98 5.93
CA PHE A 434 19.62 4.68 5.51
C PHE A 434 18.25 4.39 6.16
N ILE A 435 18.17 4.50 7.49
CA ILE A 435 16.95 4.25 8.26
C ILE A 435 15.83 5.19 7.83
N CYS A 436 16.15 6.46 7.56
CA CYS A 436 15.18 7.44 7.05
C CYS A 436 14.59 7.01 5.70
N LYS A 437 15.38 6.47 4.79
CA LYS A 437 14.91 5.95 3.51
C LYS A 437 14.07 4.69 3.67
N VAL A 438 14.47 3.77 4.54
CA VAL A 438 13.66 2.58 4.89
C VAL A 438 12.31 3.02 5.44
N ALA A 439 12.30 3.97 6.39
CA ALA A 439 11.06 4.50 6.96
C ALA A 439 10.18 5.22 5.92
N LEU A 440 10.80 6.00 5.01
CA LEU A 440 10.09 6.65 3.91
C LEU A 440 9.48 5.63 2.96
N MET A 441 10.24 4.62 2.54
CA MET A 441 9.73 3.55 1.68
C MET A 441 8.57 2.82 2.36
N GLY A 442 8.73 2.45 3.62
CA GLY A 442 7.66 1.80 4.39
C GLY A 442 6.41 2.69 4.53
N TYR A 443 6.59 3.98 4.82
CA TYR A 443 5.49 4.95 4.84
C TYR A 443 4.75 5.02 3.49
N MET A 444 5.48 5.06 2.40
CA MET A 444 4.89 5.12 1.06
C MET A 444 4.16 3.83 0.69
N LEU A 445 4.69 2.69 1.09
CA LEU A 445 4.10 1.37 0.81
C LEU A 445 2.84 1.11 1.63
N SER A 446 2.77 1.59 2.87
CA SER A 446 1.57 1.49 3.69
C SER A 446 0.47 2.39 3.10
N ARG A 447 -0.71 1.85 2.89
CA ARG A 447 -1.87 2.59 2.36
C ARG A 447 -2.65 3.32 3.46
N TYR A 448 -2.46 2.94 4.72
CA TYR A 448 -3.17 3.57 5.83
C TYR A 448 -2.83 5.06 5.96
N ARG A 449 -3.86 5.89 6.18
CA ARG A 449 -3.76 7.34 6.35
C ARG A 449 -4.57 7.80 7.56
N THR A 450 -4.00 8.71 8.32
CA THR A 450 -4.71 9.42 9.39
C THR A 450 -4.81 10.91 9.06
N GLY A 451 -5.74 11.61 9.71
CA GLY A 451 -5.86 13.06 9.56
C GLY A 451 -4.62 13.87 9.97
N THR A 452 -3.75 13.26 10.78
CA THR A 452 -2.53 13.91 11.30
C THR A 452 -1.26 13.51 10.54
N MET A 453 -1.31 12.46 9.72
CA MET A 453 -0.15 11.88 9.01
C MET A 453 -0.35 11.90 7.49
N GLN A 454 -0.55 13.08 6.96
CA GLN A 454 -0.71 13.32 5.52
C GLN A 454 0.57 13.96 4.99
N LYS A 455 1.61 13.15 4.82
CA LYS A 455 2.88 13.64 4.30
C LYS A 455 3.09 13.19 2.86
N MET A 456 3.67 14.05 2.06
CA MET A 456 4.27 13.67 0.79
C MET A 456 5.67 13.13 1.07
N GLY A 457 6.04 12.01 0.46
CA GLY A 457 7.42 11.54 0.45
C GLY A 457 8.22 12.35 -0.55
N VAL A 458 9.30 12.97 -0.13
CA VAL A 458 10.16 13.77 -1.00
C VAL A 458 11.60 13.28 -0.90
N VAL A 459 12.18 12.99 -2.05
CA VAL A 459 13.60 12.64 -2.16
C VAL A 459 14.34 13.71 -2.94
N THR A 460 15.36 14.30 -2.33
CA THR A 460 16.22 15.31 -2.94
C THR A 460 17.69 14.92 -2.85
N GLU A 461 18.55 15.67 -3.54
CA GLU A 461 19.99 15.47 -3.43
C GLU A 461 20.54 16.06 -2.15
N TYR A 462 21.52 15.39 -1.57
CA TYR A 462 22.25 15.86 -0.40
C TYR A 462 23.20 17.01 -0.77
N THR A 463 23.86 16.92 -1.92
CA THR A 463 24.79 17.94 -2.40
C THR A 463 24.04 18.94 -3.28
N VAL A 464 24.14 20.22 -2.97
CA VAL A 464 23.61 21.27 -3.84
C VAL A 464 24.64 21.49 -4.95
N ALA A 465 24.23 21.31 -6.20
CA ALA A 465 25.10 21.64 -7.33
C ALA A 465 25.23 23.16 -7.45
N ASP A 466 26.44 23.62 -7.84
CA ASP A 466 26.64 25.00 -8.25
C ASP A 466 25.71 25.38 -9.40
N GLU A 467 25.29 26.66 -9.46
CA GLU A 467 24.48 27.14 -10.56
C GLU A 467 25.13 26.84 -11.91
N GLY A 468 24.41 26.12 -12.75
CA GLY A 468 24.87 25.74 -14.11
C GLY A 468 25.43 24.34 -14.25
N LYS A 469 25.61 23.54 -13.17
CA LYS A 469 25.94 22.12 -13.26
C LYS A 469 24.66 21.28 -13.13
N ASN A 470 24.51 20.30 -14.02
CA ASN A 470 23.41 19.34 -13.93
C ASN A 470 23.62 18.44 -12.72
N SER A 471 22.82 18.62 -11.69
CA SER A 471 22.69 17.66 -10.62
C SER A 471 21.79 16.52 -11.11
N GLY A 472 22.37 15.45 -11.60
CA GLY A 472 21.68 14.28 -12.10
C GLY A 472 22.50 13.02 -11.83
N GLY A 473 21.89 11.83 -12.01
CA GLY A 473 22.63 10.58 -11.94
C GLY A 473 22.79 9.97 -10.54
N THR A 474 22.25 10.61 -9.48
CA THR A 474 22.35 10.09 -8.10
C THR A 474 21.46 8.87 -7.83
N GLY A 475 20.64 8.41 -8.80
CA GLY A 475 19.83 7.21 -8.69
C GLY A 475 18.42 7.43 -8.09
N LYS A 476 17.92 8.65 -8.00
CA LYS A 476 16.56 8.93 -7.47
C LYS A 476 15.44 8.15 -8.16
N SER A 477 15.54 7.97 -9.47
CA SER A 477 14.53 7.23 -10.26
C SER A 477 14.43 5.74 -9.89
N PHE A 478 15.44 5.16 -9.24
CA PHE A 478 15.39 3.77 -8.79
C PHE A 478 14.35 3.52 -7.70
N PHE A 479 13.96 4.53 -6.93
CA PHE A 479 12.85 4.37 -5.98
C PHE A 479 11.57 3.93 -6.68
N ARG A 480 11.29 4.46 -7.88
CA ARG A 480 10.18 4.01 -8.69
C ARG A 480 10.26 2.52 -8.98
N SER A 481 11.38 2.05 -9.49
CA SER A 481 11.58 0.65 -9.83
C SER A 481 11.41 -0.26 -8.62
N PHE A 482 11.90 0.14 -7.44
CA PHE A 482 11.68 -0.60 -6.21
C PHE A 482 10.20 -0.65 -5.80
N PHE A 483 9.47 0.46 -5.86
CA PHE A 483 8.04 0.46 -5.57
C PHE A 483 7.25 -0.43 -6.54
N GLU A 484 7.59 -0.40 -7.83
CA GLU A 484 6.93 -1.18 -8.88
C GLU A 484 7.15 -2.71 -8.71
N LEU A 485 8.15 -3.17 -7.95
CA LEU A 485 8.32 -4.58 -7.60
C LEU A 485 7.18 -5.13 -6.72
N VAL A 486 6.54 -4.29 -5.91
CA VAL A 486 5.57 -4.72 -4.90
C VAL A 486 4.22 -4.01 -4.99
N ARG A 487 4.11 -2.93 -5.78
CA ARG A 487 2.89 -2.12 -5.92
C ARG A 487 2.72 -1.63 -7.36
N LYS A 488 1.49 -1.41 -7.77
CA LYS A 488 1.21 -0.58 -8.95
C LYS A 488 1.30 0.89 -8.56
N VAL A 489 1.94 1.66 -9.40
CA VAL A 489 2.27 3.07 -9.16
C VAL A 489 1.75 3.93 -10.30
N CYS A 490 0.98 4.97 -9.99
CA CYS A 490 0.62 5.98 -10.98
C CYS A 490 1.82 6.91 -11.20
N TYR A 491 2.47 6.79 -12.33
CA TYR A 491 3.64 7.59 -12.69
C TYR A 491 3.23 8.90 -13.39
N ILE A 492 3.77 10.01 -12.89
CA ILE A 492 3.52 11.36 -13.39
C ILE A 492 4.87 12.05 -13.62
N PRO A 493 5.24 12.40 -14.88
CA PRO A 493 6.45 13.18 -15.12
C PRO A 493 6.31 14.59 -14.55
N GLY A 494 7.14 14.96 -13.56
CA GLY A 494 7.05 16.25 -12.85
C GLY A 494 7.30 17.47 -13.75
N GLN A 495 8.09 17.32 -14.80
CA GLN A 495 8.36 18.37 -15.79
C GLN A 495 7.11 18.75 -16.62
N THR A 496 6.14 17.84 -16.74
CA THR A 496 4.91 18.06 -17.52
C THR A 496 3.80 18.72 -16.72
N LEU A 497 3.94 18.82 -15.40
CA LEU A 497 2.94 19.44 -14.55
C LEU A 497 2.80 20.93 -14.86
N LYS A 498 1.56 21.39 -15.00
CA LYS A 498 1.23 22.78 -15.25
C LYS A 498 0.78 23.47 -13.96
N LYS A 499 1.31 24.68 -13.71
CA LYS A 499 0.81 25.56 -12.65
C LYS A 499 -0.63 25.97 -12.93
N LYS A 500 -1.47 25.97 -11.91
CA LYS A 500 -2.80 26.59 -11.79
C LYS A 500 -3.97 25.98 -12.56
N GLU A 501 -3.81 25.43 -13.73
CA GLU A 501 -4.96 24.92 -14.47
C GLU A 501 -5.10 23.39 -14.31
N ASN A 502 -6.02 22.97 -13.47
CA ASN A 502 -6.46 21.59 -13.36
C ASN A 502 -5.40 20.58 -12.87
N MET A 503 -4.92 20.74 -11.63
CA MET A 503 -4.21 19.65 -10.95
C MET A 503 -4.98 18.33 -11.03
N ALA A 504 -6.31 18.34 -11.02
CA ALA A 504 -7.17 17.19 -11.21
C ALA A 504 -6.88 16.40 -12.50
N LYS A 505 -6.47 17.07 -13.57
CA LYS A 505 -6.12 16.40 -14.84
C LYS A 505 -4.78 15.66 -14.79
N ASN A 506 -3.91 16.01 -13.86
CA ASN A 506 -2.62 15.33 -13.72
C ASN A 506 -2.78 13.94 -13.10
N PHE A 507 -3.92 13.68 -12.47
CA PHE A 507 -4.26 12.39 -11.86
C PHE A 507 -5.30 11.59 -12.66
N ASP A 508 -5.52 11.92 -13.92
CA ASP A 508 -6.47 11.25 -14.82
C ASP A 508 -6.22 9.75 -14.98
N LYS A 509 -4.95 9.35 -14.85
CA LYS A 509 -4.50 7.95 -14.94
C LYS A 509 -4.54 7.19 -13.61
N PHE A 510 -4.78 7.89 -12.50
CA PHE A 510 -4.82 7.24 -11.20
C PHE A 510 -6.09 6.42 -11.04
N HIS A 511 -5.93 5.17 -10.66
CA HIS A 511 -7.04 4.26 -10.42
C HIS A 511 -6.95 3.70 -8.99
N TYR A 512 -7.79 4.19 -8.09
CA TYR A 512 -7.70 3.94 -6.65
C TYR A 512 -7.76 2.46 -6.21
N THR A 513 -8.37 1.57 -7.03
CA THR A 513 -8.39 0.12 -6.75
C THR A 513 -7.17 -0.62 -7.30
N VAL A 514 -6.34 0.04 -8.11
CA VAL A 514 -5.16 -0.53 -8.76
C VAL A 514 -3.90 0.09 -8.20
N ASP A 515 -3.79 1.42 -8.28
CA ASP A 515 -2.62 2.15 -7.89
C ASP A 515 -2.62 2.40 -6.37
N SER A 516 -1.48 2.19 -5.74
CA SER A 516 -1.34 2.41 -4.30
C SER A 516 -0.80 3.80 -3.96
N MET A 517 -0.08 4.41 -4.90
CA MET A 517 0.54 5.73 -4.75
C MET A 517 0.67 6.44 -6.09
N CYS A 518 0.84 7.76 -6.04
CA CYS A 518 1.27 8.56 -7.17
C CYS A 518 2.75 8.93 -7.03
N LEU A 519 3.54 8.71 -8.05
CA LEU A 519 4.94 9.06 -8.11
C LEU A 519 5.15 10.18 -9.12
N ILE A 520 5.59 11.34 -8.63
CA ILE A 520 5.93 12.50 -9.43
C ILE A 520 7.45 12.57 -9.55
N ASP A 521 7.96 12.28 -10.75
CA ASP A 521 9.39 12.20 -10.99
C ASP A 521 9.94 13.52 -11.55
N ASP A 522 11.06 13.97 -10.98
CA ASP A 522 11.77 15.20 -11.35
C ASP A 522 10.86 16.44 -11.32
N LEU A 523 10.24 16.68 -10.17
CA LEU A 523 9.39 17.85 -9.98
C LEU A 523 10.25 19.13 -9.94
N ARG A 524 9.81 20.13 -10.69
CA ARG A 524 10.43 21.46 -10.65
C ARG A 524 10.19 22.12 -9.30
N PRO A 525 11.22 22.74 -8.69
CA PRO A 525 11.09 23.35 -7.36
C PRO A 525 10.01 24.45 -7.26
N ASP A 526 9.81 25.20 -8.36
CA ASP A 526 8.81 26.25 -8.44
C ASP A 526 7.36 25.74 -8.45
N MET A 527 7.16 24.44 -8.59
CA MET A 527 5.85 23.80 -8.53
C MET A 527 5.41 23.40 -7.13
N MET A 528 6.35 23.29 -6.16
CA MET A 528 6.00 22.99 -4.77
C MET A 528 5.47 24.27 -4.09
N GLY A 529 4.17 24.32 -3.89
CA GLY A 529 3.50 25.45 -3.23
C GLY A 529 2.19 25.00 -2.59
N SER A 530 1.38 25.96 -2.16
CA SER A 530 0.08 25.73 -1.51
C SER A 530 -0.87 24.85 -2.34
N GLU A 531 -0.67 24.80 -3.65
CA GLU A 531 -1.47 23.98 -4.56
C GLU A 531 -1.31 22.47 -4.30
N PHE A 532 -0.13 22.04 -3.81
CA PHE A 532 0.12 20.66 -3.41
C PHE A 532 -0.46 20.32 -2.04
N TYR A 533 -0.79 21.29 -1.20
CA TYR A 533 -1.33 21.01 0.13
C TYR A 533 -2.72 20.41 0.09
N ASN A 534 -3.54 20.83 -0.86
CA ASN A 534 -4.88 20.30 -1.03
C ASN A 534 -4.87 18.83 -1.48
N ILE A 535 -3.85 18.43 -2.23
CA ILE A 535 -3.70 17.06 -2.74
C ILE A 535 -3.39 16.08 -1.61
N THR A 536 -2.78 16.54 -0.52
CA THR A 536 -2.53 15.68 0.65
C THR A 536 -3.81 15.35 1.42
N ASP A 537 -4.83 16.17 1.31
CA ASP A 537 -6.11 15.93 2.00
C ASP A 537 -7.05 15.05 1.18
N ASN A 538 -7.46 15.52 0.00
CA ASN A 538 -8.30 14.78 -0.93
C ASN A 538 -7.85 15.07 -2.35
N ILE A 539 -7.71 14.04 -3.17
CA ILE A 539 -7.41 14.20 -4.59
C ILE A 539 -8.71 14.33 -5.38
N THR A 540 -8.77 15.33 -6.23
CA THR A 540 -9.78 15.44 -7.29
C THR A 540 -9.18 14.88 -8.58
N VAL A 541 -9.89 13.95 -9.20
CA VAL A 541 -9.51 13.32 -10.47
C VAL A 541 -10.47 13.77 -11.54
N LYS A 542 -9.95 14.12 -12.71
CA LYS A 542 -10.75 14.49 -13.88
C LYS A 542 -10.32 13.68 -15.09
N THR A 543 -11.12 12.70 -15.46
CA THR A 543 -10.96 11.95 -16.71
C THR A 543 -11.67 12.64 -17.87
N LEU A 544 -11.18 12.44 -19.08
CA LEU A 544 -11.80 12.97 -20.31
C LEU A 544 -13.28 12.51 -20.40
N TYR A 545 -14.19 13.44 -20.62
CA TYR A 545 -15.63 13.23 -20.76
C TYR A 545 -16.38 12.78 -19.48
N HIS A 546 -15.73 12.85 -18.30
CA HIS A 546 -16.37 12.61 -17.01
C HIS A 546 -16.32 13.88 -16.15
N ASP A 547 -17.25 13.98 -15.21
CA ASP A 547 -17.25 15.05 -14.21
C ASP A 547 -16.05 14.90 -13.25
N GLU A 548 -15.68 16.00 -12.63
CA GLU A 548 -14.63 15.98 -11.60
C GLU A 548 -15.12 15.17 -10.39
N MET A 549 -14.31 14.19 -9.98
CA MET A 549 -14.59 13.35 -8.82
C MET A 549 -13.54 13.59 -7.74
N THR A 550 -13.99 13.99 -6.55
CA THR A 550 -13.11 14.07 -5.38
C THR A 550 -13.13 12.71 -4.67
N LEU A 551 -11.97 12.07 -4.60
CA LEU A 551 -11.83 10.80 -3.90
C LEU A 551 -11.99 10.98 -2.40
N PRO A 552 -12.62 10.03 -1.70
CA PRO A 552 -12.61 10.00 -0.26
C PRO A 552 -11.17 9.85 0.26
N ARG A 553 -10.94 10.28 1.50
CA ARG A 553 -9.60 10.29 2.10
C ARG A 553 -8.92 8.92 2.04
N GLU A 554 -9.67 7.86 2.28
CA GLU A 554 -9.20 6.48 2.29
C GLU A 554 -8.73 5.99 0.92
N ALA A 555 -9.33 6.51 -0.14
CA ALA A 555 -8.99 6.20 -1.53
C ALA A 555 -7.95 7.15 -2.14
N THR A 556 -7.61 8.25 -1.43
CA THR A 556 -6.60 9.21 -1.90
C THR A 556 -5.19 8.61 -1.75
N PRO A 557 -4.38 8.54 -2.82
CA PRO A 557 -3.03 7.96 -2.75
C PRO A 557 -2.07 8.83 -1.96
N LYS A 558 -1.01 8.22 -1.45
CA LYS A 558 0.17 8.95 -1.01
C LYS A 558 0.96 9.43 -2.23
N ILE A 559 1.59 10.58 -2.11
CA ILE A 559 2.37 11.18 -3.20
C ILE A 559 3.85 11.05 -2.86
N PHE A 560 4.61 10.46 -3.77
CA PHE A 560 6.07 10.41 -3.72
C PHE A 560 6.64 11.32 -4.78
N ILE A 561 7.61 12.14 -4.42
CA ILE A 561 8.18 13.17 -5.29
C ILE A 561 9.69 13.02 -5.31
N THR A 562 10.28 12.99 -6.50
CA THR A 562 11.72 13.18 -6.67
C THR A 562 11.98 14.58 -7.19
N MET A 563 13.04 15.21 -6.73
CA MET A 563 13.44 16.53 -7.20
C MET A 563 14.94 16.76 -7.02
N ASN A 564 15.52 17.62 -7.88
CA ASN A 564 16.95 17.93 -7.85
C ASN A 564 17.30 19.04 -6.84
N LYS A 565 16.36 19.94 -6.58
CA LYS A 565 16.53 21.07 -5.65
C LYS A 565 15.46 21.01 -4.57
N MET A 566 15.80 21.55 -3.42
CA MET A 566 14.83 21.66 -2.30
C MET A 566 13.67 22.59 -2.65
N PRO A 567 12.45 22.30 -2.16
CA PRO A 567 11.31 23.19 -2.32
C PRO A 567 11.55 24.56 -1.65
N PHE A 568 11.17 25.62 -2.32
CA PHE A 568 11.44 26.98 -1.86
C PHE A 568 10.69 27.41 -0.59
N ASP A 569 9.54 26.83 -0.28
CA ASP A 569 8.66 27.26 0.82
C ASP A 569 8.74 26.36 2.07
N MET A 570 9.88 25.73 2.30
CA MET A 570 10.07 24.85 3.47
C MET A 570 10.17 25.58 4.81
N THR A 571 10.26 26.90 4.79
CA THR A 571 10.28 27.75 6.00
C THR A 571 8.90 27.92 6.63
N GLU A 572 7.83 27.72 5.87
CA GLU A 572 6.48 27.73 6.41
C GLU A 572 6.19 26.47 7.22
N GLY A 573 5.77 26.62 8.47
CA GLY A 573 5.43 25.51 9.36
C GLY A 573 4.31 24.59 8.83
N SER A 574 3.53 25.05 7.86
CA SER A 574 2.53 24.25 7.15
C SER A 574 3.15 23.26 6.17
N THR A 575 4.23 23.63 5.50
CA THR A 575 4.95 22.82 4.51
C THR A 575 5.75 21.71 5.18
N SER A 576 6.53 22.05 6.20
CA SER A 576 7.39 21.10 6.92
C SER A 576 6.61 19.96 7.55
N ARG A 577 5.37 20.21 7.98
CA ARG A 577 4.48 19.17 8.54
C ARG A 577 3.97 18.18 7.49
N ARG A 578 3.91 18.59 6.21
CA ARG A 578 3.35 17.80 5.12
C ARG A 578 4.38 17.06 4.27
N ILE A 579 5.65 17.18 4.62
CA ILE A 579 6.74 16.54 3.87
C ILE A 579 7.46 15.52 4.75
N PHE A 580 7.70 14.34 4.20
CA PHE A 580 8.65 13.37 4.69
C PHE A 580 9.86 13.40 3.77
N LEU A 581 10.91 14.09 4.19
CA LEU A 581 12.10 14.31 3.38
C LEU A 581 13.14 13.21 3.61
N ALA A 582 13.67 12.66 2.53
CA ALA A 582 14.90 11.90 2.53
C ALA A 582 15.91 12.50 1.54
N MET A 583 17.18 12.36 1.84
CA MET A 583 18.25 12.89 1.01
C MET A 583 19.08 11.78 0.39
N GLN A 584 19.41 11.97 -0.87
CA GLN A 584 20.23 11.08 -1.68
C GLN A 584 21.65 11.61 -1.70
N SER A 585 22.60 10.80 -1.25
CA SER A 585 24.01 11.07 -1.41
C SER A 585 24.40 11.08 -2.88
N ASP A 586 25.39 11.87 -3.22
CA ASP A 586 26.04 11.87 -4.52
C ASP A 586 27.18 10.82 -4.64
N TYR A 587 27.08 9.74 -3.89
CA TYR A 587 27.94 8.57 -4.04
C TYR A 587 27.90 8.03 -5.47
N TYR A 588 26.73 7.98 -6.07
CA TYR A 588 26.55 7.77 -7.49
C TYR A 588 26.52 9.13 -8.21
N HIS A 589 27.34 9.27 -9.23
CA HIS A 589 27.50 10.50 -10.01
C HIS A 589 27.92 10.18 -11.46
N ASP A 590 27.42 10.97 -12.38
CA ASP A 590 27.63 10.76 -13.83
C ASP A 590 28.89 11.44 -14.37
N GLU A 591 29.46 12.40 -13.63
CA GLU A 591 30.61 13.17 -14.04
C GLU A 591 31.81 12.94 -13.08
N ASP A 592 33.01 13.11 -13.60
CA ASP A 592 34.21 13.10 -12.78
C ASP A 592 34.28 14.38 -11.95
N TYR A 593 34.22 14.25 -10.62
CA TYR A 593 34.35 15.40 -9.73
C TYR A 593 35.79 15.95 -9.77
N ALA A 594 35.95 17.12 -10.44
CA ALA A 594 37.19 17.89 -10.49
C ALA A 594 38.46 17.05 -10.79
N GLY A 595 38.34 15.90 -11.46
CA GLY A 595 39.45 14.97 -11.73
C GLY A 595 39.86 14.08 -10.55
N GLN A 596 39.24 14.23 -9.36
CA GLN A 596 39.59 13.43 -8.19
C GLN A 596 38.83 12.10 -8.10
N PHE A 597 37.54 12.09 -8.46
CA PHE A 597 36.69 10.89 -8.38
C PHE A 597 36.10 10.60 -9.75
N LYS A 598 36.35 9.37 -10.22
CA LYS A 598 35.79 8.91 -11.50
C LYS A 598 34.28 8.70 -11.41
N LYS A 599 33.60 8.89 -12.54
CA LYS A 599 32.20 8.56 -12.72
C LYS A 599 31.85 7.22 -12.05
N ARG A 600 30.80 7.22 -11.23
CA ARG A 600 30.30 6.04 -10.52
C ARG A 600 28.78 5.98 -10.64
N THR A 601 28.29 4.98 -11.34
CA THR A 601 26.86 4.70 -11.43
C THR A 601 26.56 3.33 -10.82
N PRO A 602 25.33 2.99 -10.47
CA PRO A 602 24.97 1.64 -10.05
C PRO A 602 25.44 0.59 -11.05
N GLN A 603 25.27 0.84 -12.35
CA GLN A 603 25.71 -0.08 -13.39
C GLN A 603 27.23 -0.27 -13.41
N THR A 604 28.02 0.79 -13.19
CA THR A 604 29.50 0.65 -13.13
C THR A 604 29.96 -0.05 -11.87
N LYS A 605 29.26 0.12 -10.74
CA LYS A 605 29.58 -0.56 -9.48
C LYS A 605 29.24 -2.05 -9.53
N PHE A 606 28.04 -2.40 -9.99
CA PHE A 606 27.54 -3.77 -9.96
C PHE A 606 27.82 -4.55 -11.26
N GLY A 607 28.33 -3.88 -12.31
CA GLY A 607 28.64 -4.49 -13.60
C GLY A 607 27.42 -4.87 -14.44
N LYS A 608 26.21 -4.46 -14.01
CA LYS A 608 24.93 -4.79 -14.65
C LYS A 608 23.84 -3.79 -14.29
N ASP A 609 22.75 -3.82 -15.03
CA ASP A 609 21.51 -3.16 -14.61
C ASP A 609 20.84 -3.95 -13.48
N ILE A 610 20.66 -3.29 -12.31
CA ILE A 610 20.18 -3.96 -11.10
C ILE A 610 18.68 -4.34 -11.12
N PHE A 611 17.95 -3.95 -12.15
CA PHE A 611 16.54 -4.32 -12.34
C PHE A 611 16.34 -5.18 -13.59
N LEU A 612 16.89 -4.77 -14.73
CA LEU A 612 16.68 -5.47 -16.00
C LEU A 612 17.46 -6.79 -16.06
N GLU A 613 18.66 -6.81 -15.48
CA GLU A 613 19.54 -7.97 -15.46
C GLU A 613 19.61 -8.64 -14.07
N ALA A 614 18.63 -8.30 -13.19
CA ALA A 614 18.53 -8.93 -11.88
C ALA A 614 18.19 -10.42 -12.02
N THR A 615 18.86 -11.25 -11.25
CA THR A 615 18.49 -12.65 -11.09
C THR A 615 17.17 -12.76 -10.31
N GLU A 616 16.55 -13.93 -10.31
CA GLU A 616 15.35 -14.18 -9.53
C GLU A 616 15.60 -13.98 -8.03
N GLU A 617 16.72 -14.48 -7.51
CA GLU A 617 17.14 -14.28 -6.12
C GLU A 617 17.29 -12.79 -5.76
N GLU A 618 17.94 -12.01 -6.59
CA GLU A 618 18.11 -10.56 -6.37
C GLU A 618 16.77 -9.80 -6.41
N ARG A 619 15.82 -10.27 -7.23
CA ARG A 619 14.46 -9.71 -7.23
C ARG A 619 13.71 -10.05 -5.96
N ASP A 620 13.82 -11.29 -5.48
CA ASP A 620 13.21 -11.74 -4.23
C ASP A 620 13.78 -10.95 -3.04
N GLU A 621 15.10 -10.73 -3.01
CA GLU A 621 15.76 -9.89 -2.02
C GLU A 621 15.25 -8.45 -2.06
N ALA A 622 15.09 -7.86 -3.25
CA ALA A 622 14.59 -6.51 -3.41
C ALA A 622 13.10 -6.41 -3.00
N VAL A 623 12.28 -7.38 -3.37
CA VAL A 623 10.89 -7.49 -2.91
C VAL A 623 10.84 -7.57 -1.39
N TYR A 624 11.66 -8.43 -0.79
CA TYR A 624 11.68 -8.60 0.65
C TYR A 624 12.16 -7.34 1.38
N MET A 625 13.16 -6.63 0.85
CA MET A 625 13.61 -5.32 1.38
C MET A 625 12.45 -4.32 1.43
N MET A 626 11.62 -4.28 0.40
CA MET A 626 10.46 -3.39 0.35
C MET A 626 9.41 -3.78 1.39
N LEU A 627 9.11 -5.08 1.52
CA LEU A 627 8.18 -5.58 2.54
C LEU A 627 8.71 -5.36 3.96
N GLN A 628 10.00 -5.58 4.18
CA GLN A 628 10.67 -5.30 5.46
C GLN A 628 10.65 -3.81 5.79
N SER A 629 10.76 -2.94 4.80
CA SER A 629 10.60 -1.49 5.01
C SER A 629 9.18 -1.14 5.46
N CYS A 630 8.16 -1.78 4.88
CA CYS A 630 6.77 -1.63 5.32
C CYS A 630 6.58 -2.17 6.75
N GLN A 631 7.14 -3.33 7.06
CA GLN A 631 7.12 -3.94 8.40
C GLN A 631 7.73 -3.00 9.45
N PHE A 632 8.91 -2.45 9.17
CA PHE A 632 9.55 -1.47 10.05
C PHE A 632 8.65 -0.26 10.31
N TYR A 633 8.05 0.29 9.24
CA TYR A 633 7.14 1.42 9.37
C TYR A 633 5.91 1.10 10.23
N LEU A 634 5.29 -0.06 10.03
CA LEU A 634 4.13 -0.49 10.81
C LEU A 634 4.47 -0.75 12.29
N GLY A 635 5.73 -1.08 12.60
CA GLY A 635 6.23 -1.23 13.96
C GLY A 635 6.49 0.09 14.70
N LEU A 636 6.49 1.22 14.00
CA LEU A 636 6.66 2.54 14.59
C LEU A 636 5.38 2.99 15.30
N GLN A 637 5.27 2.71 16.59
CA GLN A 637 4.04 2.96 17.38
C GLN A 637 3.71 4.44 17.59
N GLU A 638 4.70 5.33 17.54
CA GLU A 638 4.48 6.77 17.73
C GLU A 638 4.41 7.48 16.39
N SER A 639 3.64 8.57 16.38
CA SER A 639 3.58 9.47 15.23
C SER A 639 5.00 9.74 14.74
N LEU A 640 5.26 9.38 13.50
CA LEU A 640 6.53 9.65 12.86
C LEU A 640 6.82 11.13 12.92
N ILE A 641 7.70 11.47 13.84
CA ILE A 641 8.65 12.51 13.52
C ILE A 641 9.64 11.79 12.61
N PRO A 642 9.60 12.02 11.30
CA PRO A 642 10.61 11.43 10.45
C PRO A 642 11.94 11.82 11.08
N PRO A 643 12.91 10.92 11.20
CA PRO A 643 14.27 11.30 11.52
C PRO A 643 14.76 12.17 10.36
N MET A 644 14.25 13.39 10.31
CA MET A 644 14.87 14.41 9.49
C MET A 644 16.24 14.58 10.14
N SER A 645 17.25 14.07 9.47
CA SER A 645 18.61 14.36 9.87
C SER A 645 18.67 15.87 10.07
N GLN A 646 19.36 16.29 11.10
CA GLN A 646 19.68 17.71 11.32
C GLN A 646 20.21 18.33 10.01
N ASP A 647 20.85 17.51 9.21
CA ASP A 647 21.30 17.72 7.85
C ASP A 647 20.19 18.15 6.88
N GLY A 648 19.06 17.51 6.90
CA GLY A 648 17.92 17.90 6.04
C GLY A 648 17.40 19.28 6.34
N GLN A 649 17.30 19.65 7.62
CA GLN A 649 16.87 20.98 8.02
C GLN A 649 17.89 22.06 7.61
N MET A 650 19.18 21.78 7.78
CA MET A 650 20.22 22.73 7.39
C MET A 650 20.34 22.90 5.87
N ARG A 651 20.10 21.82 5.11
CA ARG A 651 19.99 21.89 3.64
C ARG A 651 18.78 22.70 3.18
N ILE A 652 17.67 22.56 3.86
CA ILE A 652 16.48 23.39 3.62
C ILE A 652 16.84 24.86 3.84
N LEU A 653 17.50 25.15 4.97
CA LEU A 653 17.94 26.49 5.29
C LEU A 653 18.92 27.03 4.24
N TYR A 654 19.90 26.21 3.80
CA TYR A 654 20.83 26.62 2.77
C TYR A 654 20.16 26.93 1.43
N SER A 655 19.23 26.08 0.98
CA SER A 655 18.50 26.33 -0.25
C SER A 655 17.53 27.52 -0.14
N ALA A 656 17.15 27.89 1.08
CA ALA A 656 16.38 29.11 1.37
C ALA A 656 17.26 30.37 1.34
N ILE A 657 18.60 30.25 1.40
CA ILE A 657 19.53 31.34 1.14
C ILE A 657 19.47 31.66 -0.35
N LYS A 658 18.47 32.42 -0.76
CA LYS A 658 18.32 32.92 -2.13
C LYS A 658 19.24 34.13 -2.44
N ASP A 659 20.29 34.29 -1.67
CA ASP A 659 21.12 35.46 -1.64
C ASP A 659 22.53 35.08 -2.12
N GLN A 660 22.76 35.19 -3.44
CA GLN A 660 24.06 34.92 -4.03
C GLN A 660 25.14 35.87 -3.46
N VAL A 661 24.76 37.14 -3.15
CA VAL A 661 25.67 38.09 -2.54
C VAL A 661 26.16 37.61 -1.17
N PHE A 662 25.26 36.95 -0.39
CA PHE A 662 25.64 36.34 0.88
C PHE A 662 26.60 35.17 0.68
N ILE A 663 26.37 34.32 -0.32
CA ILE A 663 27.24 33.17 -0.60
C ILE A 663 28.63 33.64 -1.02
N ASP A 664 28.69 34.64 -1.91
CA ASP A 664 29.95 35.21 -2.38
C ASP A 664 30.72 35.86 -1.24
N TRP A 665 30.01 36.63 -0.38
CA TRP A 665 30.61 37.18 0.84
C TRP A 665 31.08 36.06 1.79
N ALA A 666 30.33 35.01 2.04
CA ALA A 666 30.68 33.94 2.93
C ALA A 666 31.91 33.20 2.42
N ASN A 667 32.01 32.95 1.10
CA ASN A 667 33.23 32.39 0.49
C ASN A 667 34.47 33.25 0.75
N HIS A 668 34.32 34.57 0.59
CA HIS A 668 35.41 35.51 0.87
C HIS A 668 35.74 35.61 2.37
N PHE A 669 34.71 35.63 3.23
CA PHE A 669 34.83 35.63 4.68
C PHE A 669 35.64 34.43 5.19
N PHE A 670 35.36 33.24 4.74
CA PHE A 670 36.04 32.01 5.14
C PHE A 670 37.38 31.79 4.45
N ALA A 671 37.71 32.55 3.42
CA ALA A 671 39.07 32.57 2.86
C ALA A 671 40.08 33.21 3.86
N ASN A 672 39.59 34.08 4.74
CA ASN A 672 40.45 34.69 5.77
C ASN A 672 40.74 33.71 6.93
N GLN A 673 42.02 33.42 7.16
CA GLN A 673 42.44 32.52 8.23
C GLN A 673 42.11 33.00 9.62
N TRP A 674 41.96 34.32 9.83
CA TRP A 674 41.61 34.92 11.11
C TRP A 674 40.24 34.47 11.63
N HIS A 675 39.30 34.14 10.77
CA HIS A 675 37.94 33.74 11.17
C HIS A 675 37.84 32.31 11.69
N TRP A 676 38.90 31.53 11.60
CA TRP A 676 38.94 30.12 12.04
C TRP A 676 39.44 29.96 13.47
N CYS A 677 38.85 29.01 14.18
CA CYS A 677 39.24 28.58 15.54
C CYS A 677 39.23 29.73 16.59
N ARG A 678 38.53 30.82 16.30
CA ARG A 678 38.47 32.04 17.15
C ARG A 678 37.08 32.57 17.29
N PRO A 679 36.76 33.37 18.35
CA PRO A 679 35.49 34.04 18.45
C PRO A 679 35.40 35.15 17.42
N VAL A 680 34.36 35.17 16.59
CA VAL A 680 34.06 36.21 15.62
C VAL A 680 32.77 36.90 16.01
N SER A 681 32.78 38.26 16.12
CA SER A 681 31.61 39.02 16.49
C SER A 681 30.53 38.97 15.41
N ILE A 682 29.28 38.70 15.82
CA ILE A 682 28.14 38.73 14.90
C ILE A 682 27.93 40.15 14.36
N SER A 683 28.30 41.15 15.13
CA SER A 683 28.24 42.56 14.69
C SER A 683 29.23 42.85 13.57
N GLU A 684 30.45 42.33 13.69
CA GLU A 684 31.50 42.46 12.67
C GLU A 684 31.08 41.73 11.40
N MET A 685 30.60 40.51 11.51
CA MET A 685 30.08 39.76 10.35
C MET A 685 28.97 40.55 9.64
N ALA A 686 28.04 41.10 10.38
CA ALA A 686 26.94 41.89 9.81
C ALA A 686 27.43 43.19 9.13
N ILE A 687 28.44 43.84 9.69
CA ILE A 687 29.07 45.02 9.10
C ILE A 687 29.77 44.64 7.80
N SER A 688 30.66 43.67 7.85
CA SER A 688 31.37 43.16 6.68
C SER A 688 30.46 42.73 5.54
N TYR A 689 29.34 42.07 5.86
CA TYR A 689 28.35 41.68 4.86
C TYR A 689 27.63 42.87 4.24
N LEU A 690 27.25 43.90 5.06
CA LEU A 690 26.62 45.10 4.57
C LEU A 690 27.58 45.88 3.65
N GLU A 691 28.86 45.96 4.00
CA GLU A 691 29.91 46.56 3.18
C GLU A 691 30.08 45.84 1.85
N HIS A 692 30.18 44.53 1.89
CA HIS A 692 30.27 43.71 0.66
C HIS A 692 29.04 43.90 -0.25
N ARG A 693 27.87 44.07 0.33
CA ARG A 693 26.62 44.35 -0.41
C ARG A 693 26.51 45.77 -0.93
N GLY A 694 27.37 46.67 -0.45
CA GLY A 694 27.36 48.09 -0.79
C GLY A 694 26.29 48.91 -0.08
N ASP A 695 25.75 48.42 1.03
CA ASP A 695 24.71 49.07 1.80
C ASP A 695 25.31 50.04 2.85
N ALA A 696 24.53 51.05 3.23
CA ALA A 696 24.93 51.98 4.31
C ALA A 696 24.97 51.23 5.66
N VAL A 697 26.13 51.26 6.31
CA VAL A 697 26.32 50.66 7.63
C VAL A 697 25.79 51.58 8.69
N THR A 698 24.64 51.26 9.25
CA THR A 698 23.99 51.98 10.35
C THR A 698 23.63 51.01 11.47
N MET A 699 23.51 51.49 12.71
CA MET A 699 23.08 50.62 13.82
C MET A 699 21.79 49.86 13.52
N GLN A 700 20.88 50.47 12.78
CA GLN A 700 19.61 49.86 12.42
C GLN A 700 19.76 48.76 11.35
N SER A 701 20.59 48.99 10.31
CA SER A 701 20.87 47.99 9.28
C SER A 701 21.63 46.80 9.86
N VAL A 702 22.61 47.00 10.71
CA VAL A 702 23.34 45.97 11.42
C VAL A 702 22.40 45.14 12.29
N LYS A 703 21.51 45.76 13.06
CA LYS A 703 20.55 45.05 13.90
C LYS A 703 19.54 44.23 13.06
N SER A 704 19.13 44.73 11.92
CA SER A 704 18.20 44.03 11.01
C SER A 704 18.84 42.77 10.45
N VAL A 705 20.11 42.81 10.07
CA VAL A 705 20.82 41.71 9.41
C VAL A 705 21.28 40.64 10.39
N LYS A 706 21.59 40.98 11.65
CA LYS A 706 22.18 40.02 12.62
C LYS A 706 21.42 38.70 12.80
N ASN A 707 20.10 38.73 12.88
CA ASN A 707 19.31 37.51 13.15
C ASN A 707 19.28 36.61 11.91
N GLU A 708 19.04 37.20 10.75
CA GLU A 708 19.03 36.46 9.47
C GLU A 708 20.41 35.88 9.14
N MET A 709 21.50 36.59 9.47
CA MET A 709 22.86 36.18 9.25
C MET A 709 23.22 34.89 9.98
N ILE A 710 22.77 34.71 11.23
CA ILE A 710 23.08 33.50 12.00
C ILE A 710 22.49 32.29 11.31
N GLU A 711 21.24 32.37 10.85
CA GLU A 711 20.57 31.28 10.15
C GLU A 711 21.25 30.97 8.82
N LYS A 712 21.55 32.01 8.04
CA LYS A 712 22.29 31.84 6.78
C LYS A 712 23.68 31.24 7.00
N MET A 713 24.42 31.71 8.01
CA MET A 713 25.73 31.17 8.37
C MET A 713 25.68 29.73 8.83
N GLN A 714 24.69 29.36 9.64
CA GLN A 714 24.52 27.95 10.04
C GLN A 714 24.29 27.06 8.82
N ALA A 715 23.43 27.48 7.90
CA ALA A 715 23.13 26.76 6.68
C ALA A 715 24.35 26.68 5.75
N TYR A 716 25.12 27.78 5.61
CA TYR A 716 26.33 27.82 4.81
C TYR A 716 27.41 26.86 5.38
N CYS A 717 27.73 27.01 6.68
CA CYS A 717 28.71 26.16 7.36
C CYS A 717 28.34 24.68 7.24
N PHE A 718 27.07 24.36 7.43
CA PHE A 718 26.59 23.00 7.25
C PHE A 718 26.85 22.49 5.81
N ASN A 719 26.54 23.29 4.80
CA ASN A 719 26.77 22.89 3.40
C ASN A 719 28.25 22.68 3.08
N MET A 720 29.11 23.53 3.64
CA MET A 720 30.57 23.46 3.44
C MET A 720 31.24 22.44 4.35
N GLN A 721 30.50 21.74 5.21
CA GLN A 721 31.00 20.81 6.24
C GLN A 721 31.89 21.49 7.28
N TYR A 722 31.62 22.76 7.58
CA TYR A 722 32.28 23.50 8.66
C TYR A 722 31.47 23.35 9.96
N THR A 723 32.16 23.30 11.09
CA THR A 723 31.50 23.26 12.39
C THR A 723 31.34 24.68 12.94
N MET A 724 30.09 25.11 13.11
CA MET A 724 29.74 26.38 13.73
C MET A 724 29.28 26.15 15.17
N ASN A 725 29.90 26.80 16.12
CA ASN A 725 29.55 26.77 17.55
C ASN A 725 29.44 25.35 18.12
N PRO A 726 30.49 24.51 18.10
CA PRO A 726 30.45 23.19 18.71
C PRO A 726 30.07 23.27 20.19
N SER A 727 29.47 22.21 20.73
CA SER A 727 28.92 22.20 22.09
C SER A 727 29.94 22.57 23.16
N ILE A 728 31.21 22.28 22.92
CA ILE A 728 32.30 22.58 23.84
C ILE A 728 32.56 24.08 24.05
N VAL A 729 32.13 24.95 23.12
CA VAL A 729 32.28 26.38 23.25
C VAL A 729 31.13 27.01 24.09
N TYR A 730 30.12 26.22 24.47
CA TYR A 730 29.09 26.69 25.40
C TYR A 730 29.56 26.55 26.85
N ARG A 731 29.64 27.66 27.61
CA ARG A 731 29.87 27.64 29.05
C ARG A 731 28.58 27.38 29.82
N SER A 732 28.62 26.42 30.70
CA SER A 732 27.66 26.23 31.77
C SER A 732 28.22 26.79 33.09
N ASP A 733 28.61 28.08 33.12
CA ASP A 733 29.02 28.69 34.37
C ASP A 733 27.77 28.86 35.24
N LYS A 734 27.78 28.27 36.44
CA LYS A 734 26.73 28.49 37.43
C LYS A 734 26.63 29.97 37.71
N GLY A 735 25.58 30.63 37.24
CA GLY A 735 25.31 32.06 37.43
C GLY A 735 25.42 32.95 36.18
N SER A 736 25.98 32.49 35.04
CA SER A 736 25.99 33.21 33.78
C SER A 736 24.72 32.93 32.98
N LYS A 737 23.95 33.99 32.67
CA LYS A 737 22.77 33.92 31.78
C LYS A 737 23.13 33.65 30.32
N TYR A 738 24.41 33.62 29.96
CA TYR A 738 24.86 33.60 28.57
C TYR A 738 25.78 32.41 28.26
N PRO A 739 25.51 31.66 27.20
CA PRO A 739 26.40 30.61 26.71
C PRO A 739 27.72 31.20 26.18
N ARG A 740 28.77 30.39 25.98
CA ARG A 740 30.12 30.79 25.57
C ARG A 740 30.20 31.54 24.24
N HIS A 741 29.17 31.52 23.41
CA HIS A 741 29.13 32.30 22.19
C HIS A 741 29.01 33.81 22.45
N TYR A 742 29.18 34.28 23.69
CA TYR A 742 29.37 35.65 24.06
C TYR A 742 30.79 35.86 24.53
N ALA A 743 31.50 36.81 23.95
CA ALA A 743 32.84 37.24 24.31
C ALA A 743 32.88 38.75 24.57
N TRP A 744 33.99 39.22 25.12
CA TRP A 744 34.19 40.63 25.30
C TRP A 744 34.49 41.29 23.96
N GLU A 745 33.79 42.34 23.59
CA GLU A 745 34.07 43.21 22.46
C GLU A 745 34.63 44.52 23.00
N GLN A 746 35.69 45.02 22.39
CA GLN A 746 36.12 46.40 22.58
C GLN A 746 35.25 47.27 21.68
N GLU A 747 34.40 48.17 22.25
CA GLU A 747 33.77 49.19 21.47
C GLU A 747 34.85 50.20 20.98
N PHE A 748 35.06 50.24 19.67
CA PHE A 748 35.71 51.40 19.06
C PHE A 748 34.68 52.52 19.03
N MET A 749 34.81 53.52 19.90
CA MET A 749 34.07 54.74 19.77
C MET A 749 34.54 55.51 18.55
N ASN A 750 33.60 56.03 17.76
CA ASN A 750 33.85 56.93 16.64
C ASN A 750 34.97 57.91 16.91
N ASP A 751 35.79 58.13 15.91
CA ASP A 751 37.09 58.85 15.80
C ASP A 751 37.20 60.22 16.41
N THR A 752 36.28 60.75 17.20
CA THR A 752 36.35 62.13 17.62
C THR A 752 36.33 62.38 19.11
N ILE A 753 36.11 61.43 19.98
CA ILE A 753 36.07 61.72 21.42
C ILE A 753 36.59 60.64 22.33
N ARG A 754 37.74 60.82 22.91
CA ARG A 754 38.30 60.21 24.13
C ARG A 754 38.74 58.77 24.10
N ARG A 755 40.04 58.59 23.97
CA ARG A 755 40.84 57.42 24.19
C ARG A 755 40.81 56.87 25.64
N GLU A 756 39.99 57.31 26.55
CA GLU A 756 40.12 56.97 27.96
C GLU A 756 39.06 56.10 28.61
N GLU A 757 37.99 55.76 27.92
CA GLU A 757 37.01 54.78 28.44
C GLU A 757 36.76 53.68 27.44
N ARG A 758 37.63 52.68 27.49
CA ARG A 758 37.36 51.37 26.83
C ARG A 758 36.35 50.60 27.67
N THR A 759 35.05 50.77 27.40
CA THR A 759 34.02 49.94 28.01
C THR A 759 34.01 48.56 27.34
N ARG A 760 34.49 47.55 28.06
CA ARG A 760 34.33 46.14 27.62
C ARG A 760 32.86 45.76 27.75
N LYS A 761 32.22 45.50 26.63
CA LYS A 761 30.86 44.97 26.60
C LYS A 761 30.86 43.55 26.11
N PHE A 762 29.97 42.75 26.69
CA PHE A 762 29.74 41.41 26.16
C PHE A 762 29.07 41.49 24.80
N THR A 763 29.66 40.88 23.79
CA THR A 763 29.08 40.77 22.47
C THR A 763 28.83 39.33 22.13
N ARG A 764 27.85 39.09 21.26
CA ARG A 764 27.54 37.79 20.76
C ARG A 764 28.55 37.39 19.67
N VAL A 765 29.21 36.20 19.81
CA VAL A 765 30.23 35.74 18.90
C VAL A 765 29.88 34.34 18.36
N CYS A 766 30.45 33.97 17.22
CA CYS A 766 30.43 32.66 16.66
C CYS A 766 31.84 32.09 16.58
N PHE A 767 31.96 30.77 16.66
CA PHE A 767 33.21 30.06 16.47
C PHE A 767 33.04 29.16 15.23
N PHE A 768 34.03 29.14 14.38
CA PHE A 768 34.05 28.35 13.16
C PHE A 768 35.27 27.42 13.13
N TYR A 769 35.07 26.17 12.77
CA TYR A 769 36.10 25.18 12.67
C TYR A 769 35.99 24.42 11.36
N LYS A 770 37.11 24.11 10.73
CA LYS A 770 37.15 23.12 9.63
C LYS A 770 36.92 21.74 10.18
N LEU A 771 36.53 20.82 9.33
CA LEU A 771 36.32 19.42 9.70
C LEU A 771 37.61 18.84 10.36
N GLY A 772 37.47 18.34 11.58
CA GLY A 772 38.57 17.75 12.35
C GLY A 772 39.43 18.76 13.14
N GLU A 773 39.18 20.05 13.05
CA GLU A 773 39.86 21.12 13.80
C GLU A 773 39.07 21.58 15.05
N GLU A 774 37.97 20.91 15.36
CA GLU A 774 37.16 21.24 16.55
C GLU A 774 37.95 21.00 17.84
N PRO A 775 37.86 21.92 18.82
CA PRO A 775 38.63 21.77 20.07
C PRO A 775 38.16 20.54 20.84
N LYS A 776 39.09 19.73 21.31
CA LYS A 776 38.82 18.54 22.13
C LYS A 776 38.66 18.90 23.61
N ASP A 777 39.30 19.96 24.05
CA ASP A 777 39.22 20.48 25.43
C ASP A 777 38.88 21.95 25.40
N SER A 778 38.20 22.40 26.46
CA SER A 778 37.90 23.82 26.68
C SER A 778 39.09 24.75 26.76
N LYS A 779 40.27 24.20 27.00
CA LYS A 779 41.58 24.93 27.05
C LYS A 779 42.09 25.31 25.65
N GLU A 780 41.68 24.57 24.63
CA GLU A 780 42.02 24.84 23.23
C GLU A 780 41.19 25.98 22.63
N ILE A 781 40.19 26.48 23.33
CA ILE A 781 39.33 27.55 22.82
C ILE A 781 40.03 28.87 23.02
N LEU A 782 40.34 29.52 21.89
CA LEU A 782 40.93 30.85 21.91
C LEU A 782 39.87 31.89 22.40
N SER A 783 40.29 32.81 23.23
CA SER A 783 39.51 33.96 23.65
C SER A 783 39.59 35.10 22.63
N CYS A 784 38.74 36.11 22.79
CA CYS A 784 38.91 37.37 22.07
C CYS A 784 40.29 37.95 22.33
N PRO A 785 40.88 38.66 21.35
CA PRO A 785 42.13 39.44 21.58
C PRO A 785 42.02 40.34 22.79
N GLU A 786 42.96 40.28 23.68
CA GLU A 786 42.98 41.10 24.90
C GLU A 786 43.99 42.25 24.81
N THR A 787 44.88 42.22 23.83
CA THR A 787 45.93 43.24 23.63
C THR A 787 45.72 44.03 22.34
N ASP A 788 46.28 45.24 22.30
CA ASP A 788 46.23 46.08 21.09
C ASP A 788 47.07 45.45 19.95
N GLU A 789 48.10 44.68 20.25
CA GLU A 789 48.94 43.97 19.28
C GLU A 789 48.13 42.86 18.61
N GLU A 790 47.34 42.12 19.37
CA GLU A 790 46.47 41.06 18.82
C GLU A 790 45.39 41.65 17.96
N TRP A 791 44.83 42.85 18.29
CA TRP A 791 43.90 43.59 17.47
C TRP A 791 44.51 44.11 16.16
N GLU A 792 45.72 44.59 16.19
CA GLU A 792 46.45 45.05 15.00
C GLU A 792 46.79 43.86 14.08
N GLU A 793 47.12 42.72 14.64
CA GLU A 793 47.37 41.49 13.89
C GLU A 793 46.04 41.01 13.20
N LYS A 794 44.93 41.07 13.91
CA LYS A 794 43.63 40.75 13.34
C LYS A 794 43.31 41.62 12.13
N LYS A 795 43.49 42.95 12.25
CA LYS A 795 43.27 43.89 11.14
C LYS A 795 44.14 43.59 9.92
N ARG A 796 45.42 43.22 10.10
CA ARG A 796 46.26 42.80 8.96
C ARG A 796 45.72 41.57 8.20
N PHE A 797 45.10 40.62 8.90
CA PHE A 797 44.44 39.48 8.28
C PHE A 797 43.08 39.83 7.63
N GLU A 798 42.46 40.94 7.99
CA GLU A 798 41.20 41.38 7.34
C GLU A 798 41.46 42.22 6.08
N ASP A 799 42.65 42.83 5.97
CA ASP A 799 43.04 43.68 4.82
C ASP A 799 43.74 42.90 3.71
N ASP A 800 44.23 41.68 3.97
CA ASP A 800 44.75 40.71 2.98
C ASP A 800 43.66 39.75 2.45
#